data_9046aecefa276c6dcf206f8e0b57e98a
#
_entry.id   9046aecefa276c6dcf206f8e0b57e98a
#
_cell.length_a   1.000
_cell.length_b   1.000
_cell.length_c   1.000
_cell.angle_alpha   90.00
_cell.angle_beta   90.00
_cell.angle_gamma   90.00
#
_symmetry.space_group_name_H-M   'P 1'
#
loop_
_entity.id
_entity.type
_entity.pdbx_description
1 polymer ?
#
loop_
_entity_poly.entity_id
_entity_poly.type
_entity_poly.pdbx_seq_one_letter_code
_entity_poly.pdbx_strand_id
1 'polypeptide(L)'
;VNIISSAAHADVLALVIQVAVLLLVARVFGELLQRWGQPSVIGEIFAGVVLGPSFLGGLIPWFPGTIIPSTPIQGYLLETISLIGAILLLLITGFETDLNFIARRGRTAALISFGGILLPFITGFYLGQFLPDDLLTDPNNRHVFALFIATAMSISAIPVIAKVLIDLKLIRRNIGQIIIASGMIDDAVGWTLLSVVVGMVAANGFTWLNLFSSVSKVLLFIILSFTVGFYIVKKSLAFIQDKYHDNDKILSLVLVLTFAWGALAQALHLEVVFGAFAMGIIFGQMQRLPHNVIEKIRSFAMSVFTPIFFAVVGLKMNISALVDTRLFLIALLVIFIASFGKIVGVYTVSRYIAKHDHWTALSYGAALNARGGMEIIVASIGLSIGILTNEVFSMIVLMAIVTSVMAPILLRYTLKHIESDDDEIKRLQEEAATKLSTIKNIHRVLIPIRFDPEHTNYNNLIIQIVKFSLLSKIAAKNSLSITLLSIVNKDQKDQARIMLNDLSKDLNASELVKKILDKEGDIANQILGEAQKDYDMLILGTVNNHKDSESLFSPLMDTLVRMSPTMVTTVVYAKNIAEDWQLKSFLIPTNGSISSRNAAELAYFTAAPEDSVTILNVIARDKNYWGNFIYNKAHNIQAIIARSLVDELVDLGKFYKIKAEGKVKIANDVDAEILKTSTDEKVDLLILGTEIKPASERLFLGPSVERILHEATCPVVIINAHNISA
;
A
#
# COMPACT_ATOMS: atom_id res chain seq x y z
N VAL A 1 -15.27 7.17 46.92
CA VAL A 1 -15.81 7.73 45.66
C VAL A 1 -15.64 6.71 44.57
N ASN A 2 -16.74 6.06 44.11
CA ASN A 2 -16.68 5.18 42.94
C ASN A 2 -16.35 6.05 41.71
N ILE A 3 -15.10 6.00 41.26
CA ILE A 3 -14.57 6.76 40.13
C ILE A 3 -15.13 6.19 38.81
N ILE A 4 -15.54 4.92 38.80
CA ILE A 4 -16.13 4.25 37.62
C ILE A 4 -17.58 3.86 38.00
N SER A 5 -18.55 4.63 37.52
CA SER A 5 -19.96 4.23 37.55
C SER A 5 -20.35 3.59 36.22
N SER A 6 -21.06 2.46 36.24
CA SER A 6 -21.60 1.87 35.01
C SER A 6 -22.67 2.78 34.40
N ALA A 7 -22.67 2.98 33.08
CA ALA A 7 -23.76 3.64 32.38
C ALA A 7 -25.07 2.87 32.60
N ALA A 8 -26.20 3.59 32.61
CA ALA A 8 -27.50 2.95 32.73
C ALA A 8 -27.70 1.92 31.60
N HIS A 9 -28.35 0.79 31.91
CA HIS A 9 -28.54 -0.31 30.95
C HIS A 9 -29.22 0.16 29.64
N ALA A 10 -30.17 1.13 29.80
CA ALA A 10 -30.85 1.74 28.67
C ALA A 10 -29.91 2.53 27.74
N ASP A 11 -28.91 3.25 28.29
CA ASP A 11 -27.96 4.03 27.50
C ASP A 11 -26.96 3.11 26.75
N VAL A 12 -26.57 1.99 27.38
CA VAL A 12 -25.73 0.99 26.73
C VAL A 12 -26.47 0.30 25.58
N LEU A 13 -27.73 -0.09 25.81
CA LEU A 13 -28.59 -0.67 24.77
C LEU A 13 -28.76 0.29 23.59
N ALA A 14 -29.06 1.56 23.88
CA ALA A 14 -29.19 2.59 22.86
C ALA A 14 -27.91 2.73 22.04
N LEU A 15 -26.73 2.78 22.68
CA LEU A 15 -25.45 2.87 22.01
C LEU A 15 -25.23 1.69 21.05
N VAL A 16 -25.50 0.46 21.50
CA VAL A 16 -25.28 -0.74 20.64
C VAL A 16 -26.20 -0.71 19.42
N ILE A 17 -27.47 -0.31 19.60
CA ILE A 17 -28.42 -0.14 18.49
C ILE A 17 -27.94 0.98 17.55
N GLN A 18 -27.56 2.14 18.10
CA GLN A 18 -27.07 3.27 17.32
C GLN A 18 -25.86 2.90 16.47
N VAL A 19 -24.85 2.26 17.06
CA VAL A 19 -23.65 1.82 16.34
C VAL A 19 -24.00 0.82 15.23
N ALA A 20 -24.86 -0.16 15.52
CA ALA A 20 -25.26 -1.17 14.54
C ALA A 20 -26.01 -0.55 13.35
N VAL A 21 -26.99 0.32 13.63
CA VAL A 21 -27.79 0.97 12.59
C VAL A 21 -26.96 1.97 11.78
N LEU A 22 -26.16 2.80 12.44
CA LEU A 22 -25.29 3.77 11.77
C LEU A 22 -24.29 3.06 10.85
N LEU A 23 -23.65 2.00 11.34
CA LEU A 23 -22.69 1.24 10.54
C LEU A 23 -23.36 0.59 9.33
N LEU A 24 -24.53 -0.06 9.52
CA LEU A 24 -25.26 -0.69 8.44
C LEU A 24 -25.66 0.32 7.36
N VAL A 25 -26.31 1.42 7.76
CA VAL A 25 -26.82 2.42 6.82
C VAL A 25 -25.67 3.16 6.14
N ALA A 26 -24.62 3.53 6.88
CA ALA A 26 -23.42 4.15 6.31
C ALA A 26 -22.76 3.26 5.24
N ARG A 27 -22.69 1.94 5.50
CA ARG A 27 -22.14 0.99 4.52
C ARG A 27 -23.00 0.87 3.27
N VAL A 28 -24.31 0.77 3.43
CA VAL A 28 -25.26 0.71 2.30
C VAL A 28 -25.15 1.95 1.42
N PHE A 29 -25.20 3.14 2.02
CA PHE A 29 -25.11 4.39 1.27
C PHE A 29 -23.70 4.62 0.69
N GLY A 30 -22.63 4.25 1.42
CA GLY A 30 -21.26 4.29 0.93
C GLY A 30 -21.07 3.45 -0.30
N GLU A 31 -21.54 2.19 -0.29
CA GLU A 31 -21.49 1.27 -1.41
C GLU A 31 -22.31 1.79 -2.62
N LEU A 32 -23.50 2.34 -2.35
CA LEU A 32 -24.36 2.91 -3.38
C LEU A 32 -23.66 4.05 -4.12
N LEU A 33 -23.04 4.98 -3.39
CA LEU A 33 -22.33 6.10 -4.00
C LEU A 33 -21.04 5.67 -4.71
N GLN A 34 -20.35 4.65 -4.21
CA GLN A 34 -19.20 4.07 -4.91
C GLN A 34 -19.59 3.49 -6.26
N ARG A 35 -20.75 2.82 -6.38
CA ARG A 35 -21.27 2.33 -7.67
C ARG A 35 -21.54 3.47 -8.66
N TRP A 36 -21.85 4.65 -8.17
CA TRP A 36 -22.01 5.86 -9.00
C TRP A 36 -20.68 6.61 -9.23
N GLY A 37 -19.54 6.02 -8.85
CA GLY A 37 -18.22 6.60 -9.03
C GLY A 37 -17.91 7.76 -8.10
N GLN A 38 -18.64 7.87 -6.98
CA GLN A 38 -18.43 8.88 -5.95
C GLN A 38 -17.69 8.28 -4.73
N PRO A 39 -16.96 9.07 -3.94
CA PRO A 39 -16.34 8.60 -2.70
C PRO A 39 -17.37 8.07 -1.69
N SER A 40 -17.08 6.94 -1.03
CA SER A 40 -17.96 6.33 -0.01
C SER A 40 -18.28 7.27 1.16
N VAL A 41 -17.31 8.13 1.50
CA VAL A 41 -17.45 9.14 2.58
C VAL A 41 -18.70 9.99 2.42
N ILE A 42 -19.04 10.38 1.18
CA ILE A 42 -20.24 11.17 0.89
C ILE A 42 -21.50 10.37 1.26
N GLY A 43 -21.52 9.07 0.92
CA GLY A 43 -22.63 8.18 1.28
C GLY A 43 -22.75 7.95 2.77
N GLU A 44 -21.62 7.82 3.46
CA GLU A 44 -21.56 7.64 4.92
C GLU A 44 -22.10 8.87 5.66
N ILE A 45 -21.75 10.09 5.22
CA ILE A 45 -22.32 11.34 5.75
C ILE A 45 -23.81 11.42 5.45
N PHE A 46 -24.19 11.12 4.20
CA PHE A 46 -25.60 11.17 3.79
C PHE A 46 -26.47 10.19 4.57
N ALA A 47 -25.93 9.02 4.94
CA ALA A 47 -26.58 8.08 5.84
C ALA A 47 -26.91 8.72 7.21
N GLY A 48 -25.95 9.45 7.79
CA GLY A 48 -26.16 10.19 9.03
C GLY A 48 -27.20 11.30 8.90
N VAL A 49 -27.19 12.04 7.80
CA VAL A 49 -28.21 13.08 7.50
C VAL A 49 -29.60 12.47 7.40
N VAL A 50 -29.74 11.35 6.69
CA VAL A 50 -31.03 10.65 6.52
C VAL A 50 -31.55 10.12 7.86
N LEU A 51 -30.68 9.55 8.68
CA LEU A 51 -31.05 9.04 10.02
C LEU A 51 -31.23 10.17 11.04
N GLY A 52 -30.69 11.35 10.75
CA GLY A 52 -30.65 12.48 11.66
C GLY A 52 -31.99 13.26 11.80
N PRO A 53 -31.96 14.33 12.64
CA PRO A 53 -33.13 15.14 12.92
C PRO A 53 -33.65 15.86 11.66
N SER A 54 -32.81 16.02 10.63
CA SER A 54 -33.17 16.74 9.42
C SER A 54 -34.11 15.97 8.48
N PHE A 55 -34.18 14.63 8.57
CA PHE A 55 -34.99 13.82 7.66
C PHE A 55 -35.87 12.81 8.44
N LEU A 56 -35.35 11.59 8.74
CA LEU A 56 -36.18 10.57 9.42
C LEU A 56 -36.56 10.97 10.85
N GLY A 57 -35.67 11.64 11.58
CA GLY A 57 -35.95 12.13 12.91
C GLY A 57 -37.04 13.19 12.96
N GLY A 58 -37.22 13.96 11.89
CA GLY A 58 -38.31 14.95 11.78
C GLY A 58 -39.64 14.36 11.25
N LEU A 59 -39.58 13.28 10.44
CA LEU A 59 -40.73 12.66 9.79
C LEU A 59 -41.43 11.60 10.66
N ILE A 60 -40.70 10.91 11.52
CA ILE A 60 -41.18 9.76 12.29
C ILE A 60 -40.98 10.03 13.79
N PRO A 61 -42.00 10.49 14.55
CA PRO A 61 -41.86 10.96 15.94
C PRO A 61 -41.34 9.91 16.93
N TRP A 62 -41.55 8.61 16.70
CA TRP A 62 -41.05 7.54 17.57
C TRP A 62 -39.65 7.02 17.21
N PHE A 63 -39.13 7.36 16.02
CA PHE A 63 -37.85 6.93 15.54
C PHE A 63 -36.64 7.63 16.22
N PRO A 64 -36.69 8.93 16.59
CA PRO A 64 -35.53 9.63 17.16
C PRO A 64 -34.99 9.00 18.44
N GLY A 65 -35.85 8.47 19.31
CA GLY A 65 -35.47 7.97 20.63
C GLY A 65 -34.56 6.72 20.62
N THR A 66 -34.45 6.04 19.49
CA THR A 66 -33.64 4.83 19.39
C THR A 66 -32.31 5.05 18.64
N ILE A 67 -32.25 6.03 17.74
CA ILE A 67 -31.08 6.23 16.85
C ILE A 67 -30.38 7.57 17.12
N ILE A 68 -31.15 8.61 17.42
CA ILE A 68 -30.62 9.92 17.82
C ILE A 68 -30.40 9.91 19.33
N PRO A 69 -29.21 10.30 19.84
CA PRO A 69 -28.97 10.39 21.26
C PRO A 69 -30.06 11.26 21.96
N SER A 70 -30.77 10.67 22.89
CA SER A 70 -31.83 11.36 23.65
C SER A 70 -31.34 11.89 25.00
N THR A 71 -30.20 11.40 25.47
CA THR A 71 -29.55 11.85 26.72
C THR A 71 -28.12 12.34 26.43
N PRO A 72 -27.57 13.26 27.25
CA PRO A 72 -26.18 13.69 27.12
C PRO A 72 -25.17 12.53 27.19
N ILE A 73 -25.48 11.51 28.00
CA ILE A 73 -24.62 10.33 28.17
C ILE A 73 -24.51 9.54 26.84
N GLN A 74 -25.63 9.30 26.17
CA GLN A 74 -25.64 8.64 24.86
C GLN A 74 -24.85 9.45 23.82
N GLY A 75 -25.01 10.79 23.85
CA GLY A 75 -24.24 11.70 23.01
C GLY A 75 -22.71 11.55 23.22
N TYR A 76 -22.25 11.58 24.46
CA TYR A 76 -20.83 11.45 24.81
C TYR A 76 -20.27 10.06 24.43
N LEU A 77 -21.03 9.00 24.63
CA LEU A 77 -20.61 7.64 24.26
C LEU A 77 -20.44 7.52 22.74
N LEU A 78 -21.40 8.01 21.97
CA LEU A 78 -21.33 7.98 20.51
C LEU A 78 -20.20 8.88 19.97
N GLU A 79 -20.01 10.05 20.57
CA GLU A 79 -18.92 10.97 20.22
C GLU A 79 -17.55 10.38 20.52
N THR A 80 -17.41 9.61 21.61
CA THR A 80 -16.17 8.91 21.94
C THR A 80 -15.79 7.89 20.86
N ILE A 81 -16.74 7.10 20.35
CA ILE A 81 -16.51 6.16 19.25
C ILE A 81 -16.15 6.91 17.97
N SER A 82 -16.84 8.01 17.69
CA SER A 82 -16.56 8.89 16.56
C SER A 82 -15.14 9.46 16.63
N LEU A 83 -14.68 9.92 17.80
CA LEU A 83 -13.33 10.41 18.02
C LEU A 83 -12.27 9.34 17.76
N ILE A 84 -12.48 8.10 18.20
CA ILE A 84 -11.59 6.97 17.87
C ILE A 84 -11.51 6.80 16.36
N GLY A 85 -12.64 6.94 15.66
CA GLY A 85 -12.68 6.89 14.19
C GLY A 85 -11.80 7.97 13.54
N ALA A 86 -11.90 9.20 14.04
CA ALA A 86 -11.07 10.32 13.58
C ALA A 86 -9.57 10.08 13.85
N ILE A 87 -9.22 9.62 15.05
CA ILE A 87 -7.83 9.28 15.43
C ILE A 87 -7.24 8.23 14.49
N LEU A 88 -7.97 7.13 14.25
CA LEU A 88 -7.49 6.06 13.37
C LEU A 88 -7.41 6.51 11.90
N LEU A 89 -8.37 7.32 11.44
CA LEU A 89 -8.34 7.88 10.09
C LEU A 89 -7.10 8.76 9.89
N LEU A 90 -6.77 9.60 10.87
CA LEU A 90 -5.60 10.48 10.82
C LEU A 90 -4.27 9.70 10.95
N LEU A 91 -4.24 8.65 11.74
CA LEU A 91 -3.12 7.73 11.80
C LEU A 91 -2.83 7.12 10.42
N ILE A 92 -3.86 6.64 9.71
CA ILE A 92 -3.74 6.08 8.36
C ILE A 92 -3.26 7.15 7.36
N THR A 93 -3.84 8.34 7.40
CA THR A 93 -3.40 9.47 6.56
C THR A 93 -1.93 9.80 6.81
N GLY A 94 -1.49 9.72 8.07
CA GLY A 94 -0.08 9.86 8.43
C GLY A 94 0.80 8.76 7.81
N PHE A 95 0.39 7.49 7.84
CA PHE A 95 1.12 6.39 7.18
C PHE A 95 1.31 6.61 5.68
N GLU A 96 0.33 7.21 5.02
CA GLU A 96 0.35 7.51 3.59
C GLU A 96 1.24 8.71 3.23
N THR A 97 1.65 9.49 4.23
CA THR A 97 2.46 10.69 4.03
C THR A 97 3.94 10.33 3.86
N ASP A 98 4.43 10.30 2.62
CA ASP A 98 5.84 10.05 2.27
C ASP A 98 6.63 11.35 2.20
N LEU A 99 7.43 11.64 3.26
CA LEU A 99 8.28 12.84 3.30
C LEU A 99 9.40 12.82 2.24
N ASN A 100 9.91 11.65 1.84
CA ASN A 100 10.92 11.55 0.80
C ASN A 100 10.33 11.90 -0.57
N PHE A 101 9.08 11.49 -0.79
CA PHE A 101 8.33 11.84 -1.99
C PHE A 101 8.08 13.36 -2.07
N ILE A 102 7.64 13.96 -0.96
CA ILE A 102 7.47 15.41 -0.82
C ILE A 102 8.80 16.13 -1.12
N ALA A 103 9.94 15.65 -0.59
CA ALA A 103 11.24 16.27 -0.80
C ALA A 103 11.69 16.26 -2.28
N ARG A 104 11.40 15.20 -3.03
CA ARG A 104 11.77 15.07 -4.46
C ARG A 104 10.99 16.02 -5.39
N ARG A 105 9.73 16.28 -5.12
CA ARG A 105 8.84 17.18 -5.89
C ARG A 105 8.50 18.47 -5.13
N GLY A 106 9.10 18.66 -3.97
CA GLY A 106 8.72 19.60 -2.94
C GLY A 106 8.57 21.04 -3.41
N ARG A 107 9.46 21.53 -4.28
CA ARG A 107 9.38 22.93 -4.72
C ARG A 107 8.09 23.23 -5.48
N THR A 108 7.74 22.40 -6.46
CA THR A 108 6.52 22.58 -7.26
C THR A 108 5.27 22.34 -6.41
N ALA A 109 5.28 21.27 -5.62
CA ALA A 109 4.16 20.94 -4.74
C ALA A 109 3.94 22.02 -3.67
N ALA A 110 5.02 22.57 -3.06
CA ALA A 110 4.93 23.64 -2.07
C ALA A 110 4.41 24.96 -2.67
N LEU A 111 4.82 25.30 -3.89
CA LEU A 111 4.29 26.48 -4.58
C LEU A 111 2.78 26.35 -4.86
N ILE A 112 2.34 25.17 -5.36
CA ILE A 112 0.95 24.90 -5.65
C ILE A 112 0.12 24.90 -4.36
N SER A 113 0.61 24.24 -3.30
CA SER A 113 -0.01 24.25 -1.97
C SER A 113 -0.11 25.68 -1.42
N PHE A 114 0.97 26.46 -1.51
CA PHE A 114 0.94 27.86 -1.06
C PHE A 114 -0.17 28.68 -1.72
N GLY A 115 -0.32 28.57 -3.05
CA GLY A 115 -1.43 29.22 -3.76
C GLY A 115 -2.80 28.70 -3.33
N GLY A 116 -2.88 27.38 -3.13
CA GLY A 116 -4.08 26.68 -2.69
C GLY A 116 -4.48 26.94 -1.23
N ILE A 117 -3.57 27.44 -0.39
CA ILE A 117 -3.84 27.82 0.99
C ILE A 117 -4.08 29.35 1.09
N LEU A 118 -3.18 30.14 0.51
CA LEU A 118 -3.15 31.58 0.73
C LEU A 118 -4.45 32.26 0.27
N LEU A 119 -4.88 32.02 -0.97
CA LEU A 119 -6.06 32.70 -1.49
C LEU A 119 -7.35 32.26 -0.80
N PRO A 120 -7.65 30.95 -0.59
CA PRO A 120 -8.80 30.55 0.22
C PRO A 120 -8.74 31.08 1.65
N PHE A 121 -7.56 31.15 2.27
CA PHE A 121 -7.41 31.71 3.61
C PHE A 121 -7.81 33.17 3.65
N ILE A 122 -7.33 33.98 2.71
CA ILE A 122 -7.67 35.41 2.61
C ILE A 122 -9.18 35.57 2.34
N THR A 123 -9.71 34.87 1.35
CA THR A 123 -11.16 34.98 1.00
C THR A 123 -12.04 34.44 2.12
N GLY A 124 -11.64 33.37 2.80
CA GLY A 124 -12.35 32.81 3.95
C GLY A 124 -12.30 33.73 5.18
N PHE A 125 -11.18 34.39 5.43
CA PHE A 125 -11.07 35.39 6.49
C PHE A 125 -12.04 36.55 6.28
N TYR A 126 -12.03 37.14 5.06
CA TYR A 126 -12.98 38.21 4.75
C TYR A 126 -14.42 37.72 4.79
N LEU A 127 -14.73 36.51 4.30
CA LEU A 127 -16.06 35.95 4.42
C LEU A 127 -16.49 35.85 5.89
N GLY A 128 -15.65 35.34 6.78
CA GLY A 128 -15.94 35.26 8.21
C GLY A 128 -16.12 36.63 8.87
N GLN A 129 -15.42 37.69 8.40
CA GLN A 129 -15.62 39.05 8.87
C GLN A 129 -16.95 39.66 8.45
N PHE A 130 -17.48 39.27 7.29
CA PHE A 130 -18.73 39.84 6.73
C PHE A 130 -19.97 38.97 6.98
N LEU A 131 -19.82 37.75 7.54
CA LEU A 131 -20.97 36.94 7.93
C LEU A 131 -21.83 37.66 8.99
N PRO A 132 -23.18 37.53 8.92
CA PRO A 132 -24.08 38.12 9.89
C PRO A 132 -23.80 37.70 11.32
N ASP A 133 -24.04 38.60 12.28
CA ASP A 133 -23.77 38.37 13.72
C ASP A 133 -24.57 37.22 14.31
N ASP A 134 -25.77 36.94 13.80
CA ASP A 134 -26.63 35.84 14.22
C ASP A 134 -26.05 34.45 13.92
N LEU A 135 -25.06 34.37 13.04
CA LEU A 135 -24.34 33.13 12.72
C LEU A 135 -23.09 32.93 13.57
N LEU A 136 -22.69 33.90 14.39
CA LEU A 136 -21.56 33.82 15.29
C LEU A 136 -22.02 33.40 16.69
N THR A 137 -21.27 32.48 17.30
CA THR A 137 -21.51 32.09 18.70
C THR A 137 -21.19 33.26 19.66
N ASP A 138 -20.12 33.99 19.38
CA ASP A 138 -19.70 35.19 20.13
C ASP A 138 -19.22 36.28 19.15
N PRO A 139 -20.03 37.35 18.97
CA PRO A 139 -19.68 38.49 18.12
C PRO A 139 -18.39 39.23 18.54
N ASN A 140 -17.99 39.15 19.82
CA ASN A 140 -16.78 39.81 20.30
C ASN A 140 -15.50 39.10 19.80
N ASN A 141 -15.59 37.81 19.50
CA ASN A 141 -14.49 36.99 19.00
C ASN A 141 -14.55 36.80 17.48
N ARG A 142 -15.17 37.70 16.73
CA ARG A 142 -15.30 37.67 15.26
C ARG A 142 -13.98 37.39 14.52
N HIS A 143 -12.85 37.92 14.98
CA HIS A 143 -11.55 37.66 14.35
C HIS A 143 -11.11 36.21 14.46
N VAL A 144 -11.35 35.56 15.60
CA VAL A 144 -11.04 34.15 15.82
C VAL A 144 -11.95 33.27 14.98
N PHE A 145 -13.25 33.59 14.93
CA PHE A 145 -14.21 32.95 14.03
C PHE A 145 -13.78 33.06 12.57
N ALA A 146 -13.39 34.27 12.10
CA ALA A 146 -12.94 34.49 10.73
C ALA A 146 -11.65 33.71 10.41
N LEU A 147 -10.70 33.61 11.37
CA LEU A 147 -9.52 32.77 11.22
C LEU A 147 -9.87 31.26 11.15
N PHE A 148 -10.89 30.85 11.89
CA PHE A 148 -11.38 29.46 11.82
C PHE A 148 -11.98 29.15 10.45
N ILE A 149 -12.85 30.02 9.94
CA ILE A 149 -13.43 29.89 8.58
C ILE A 149 -12.32 29.91 7.51
N ALA A 150 -11.34 30.82 7.63
CA ALA A 150 -10.19 30.89 6.74
C ALA A 150 -9.42 29.55 6.71
N THR A 151 -9.16 28.98 7.88
CA THR A 151 -8.48 27.69 8.03
C THR A 151 -9.30 26.57 7.40
N ALA A 152 -10.60 26.46 7.75
CA ALA A 152 -11.50 25.45 7.20
C ALA A 152 -11.56 25.52 5.66
N MET A 153 -11.57 26.73 5.08
CA MET A 153 -11.62 26.93 3.62
C MET A 153 -10.29 26.69 2.92
N SER A 154 -9.17 26.55 3.64
CA SER A 154 -7.83 26.38 3.06
C SER A 154 -7.42 24.94 2.88
N ILE A 155 -7.96 24.03 3.67
CA ILE A 155 -7.60 22.60 3.71
C ILE A 155 -8.14 21.88 2.47
N SER A 156 -7.43 20.85 2.00
CA SER A 156 -7.86 19.91 0.95
C SER A 156 -7.94 18.50 1.53
N ALA A 157 -8.76 17.62 0.96
CA ALA A 157 -8.92 16.27 1.47
C ALA A 157 -8.11 15.24 0.64
N ILE A 158 -6.93 14.85 1.11
CA ILE A 158 -6.10 13.84 0.46
C ILE A 158 -6.84 12.52 0.20
N PRO A 159 -7.60 11.92 1.14
CA PRO A 159 -8.27 10.65 0.89
C PRO A 159 -9.25 10.70 -0.29
N VAL A 160 -9.95 11.82 -0.45
CA VAL A 160 -10.86 12.03 -1.60
C VAL A 160 -10.06 12.20 -2.89
N ILE A 161 -9.04 13.02 -2.87
CA ILE A 161 -8.14 13.26 -4.01
C ILE A 161 -7.46 11.96 -4.46
N ALA A 162 -6.88 11.22 -3.51
CA ALA A 162 -6.19 9.96 -3.80
C ALA A 162 -7.13 8.94 -4.44
N LYS A 163 -8.36 8.80 -3.92
CA LYS A 163 -9.37 7.93 -4.52
C LYS A 163 -9.68 8.32 -5.97
N VAL A 164 -9.90 9.60 -6.23
CA VAL A 164 -10.16 10.10 -7.59
C VAL A 164 -8.98 9.81 -8.52
N LEU A 165 -7.76 10.01 -8.06
CA LEU A 165 -6.54 9.74 -8.84
C LEU A 165 -6.33 8.23 -9.10
N ILE A 166 -6.69 7.36 -8.14
CA ILE A 166 -6.68 5.90 -8.33
C ILE A 166 -7.71 5.50 -9.40
N ASP A 167 -8.95 5.96 -9.26
CA ASP A 167 -10.05 5.64 -10.17
C ASP A 167 -9.76 6.11 -11.61
N LEU A 168 -9.03 7.22 -11.76
CA LEU A 168 -8.58 7.77 -13.06
C LEU A 168 -7.23 7.21 -13.52
N LYS A 169 -6.60 6.29 -12.79
CA LYS A 169 -5.26 5.71 -13.05
C LYS A 169 -4.14 6.76 -13.13
N LEU A 170 -4.28 7.86 -12.38
CA LEU A 170 -3.34 9.00 -12.40
C LEU A 170 -2.35 9.01 -11.25
N ILE A 171 -2.51 8.15 -10.25
CA ILE A 171 -1.71 8.19 -9.01
C ILE A 171 -0.20 8.09 -9.26
N ARG A 172 0.22 7.42 -10.33
CA ARG A 172 1.63 7.27 -10.75
C ARG A 172 2.08 8.33 -11.76
N ARG A 173 1.17 9.07 -12.36
CA ARG A 173 1.50 10.14 -13.30
C ARG A 173 2.09 11.34 -12.59
N ASN A 174 2.93 12.11 -13.30
CA ASN A 174 3.55 13.33 -12.75
C ASN A 174 2.51 14.29 -12.16
N ILE A 175 1.39 14.48 -12.85
CA ILE A 175 0.29 15.32 -12.40
C ILE A 175 -0.32 14.79 -11.08
N GLY A 176 -0.59 13.48 -11.00
CA GLY A 176 -1.14 12.86 -9.79
C GLY A 176 -0.18 12.94 -8.60
N GLN A 177 1.12 12.73 -8.86
CA GLN A 177 2.14 12.83 -7.84
C GLN A 177 2.28 14.24 -7.26
N ILE A 178 2.24 15.27 -8.10
CA ILE A 178 2.28 16.67 -7.66
C ILE A 178 1.02 17.01 -6.86
N ILE A 179 -0.16 16.56 -7.31
CA ILE A 179 -1.42 16.77 -6.59
C ILE A 179 -1.35 16.16 -5.18
N ILE A 180 -0.90 14.90 -5.06
CA ILE A 180 -0.77 14.23 -3.76
C ILE A 180 0.23 14.95 -2.87
N ALA A 181 1.42 15.28 -3.39
CA ALA A 181 2.43 16.00 -2.61
C ALA A 181 1.94 17.37 -2.15
N SER A 182 1.20 18.11 -2.99
CA SER A 182 0.59 19.39 -2.60
C SER A 182 -0.48 19.19 -1.54
N GLY A 183 -1.35 18.17 -1.66
CA GLY A 183 -2.34 17.83 -0.64
C GLY A 183 -1.71 17.45 0.70
N MET A 184 -0.60 16.70 0.71
CA MET A 184 0.13 16.38 1.94
C MET A 184 0.67 17.63 2.66
N ILE A 185 1.13 18.62 1.88
CA ILE A 185 1.57 19.88 2.43
C ILE A 185 0.35 20.67 2.94
N ASP A 186 -0.76 20.69 2.19
CA ASP A 186 -2.01 21.32 2.61
C ASP A 186 -2.49 20.78 3.96
N ASP A 187 -2.46 19.45 4.15
CA ASP A 187 -2.87 18.80 5.41
C ASP A 187 -1.96 19.22 6.57
N ALA A 188 -0.65 19.15 6.40
CA ALA A 188 0.29 19.52 7.44
C ALA A 188 0.14 20.99 7.86
N VAL A 189 0.00 21.90 6.88
CA VAL A 189 -0.23 23.31 7.14
C VAL A 189 -1.62 23.56 7.75
N GLY A 190 -2.65 22.87 7.25
CA GLY A 190 -4.02 22.97 7.75
C GLY A 190 -4.12 22.60 9.22
N TRP A 191 -3.52 21.47 9.63
CA TRP A 191 -3.47 21.06 11.04
C TRP A 191 -2.70 22.05 11.92
N THR A 192 -1.62 22.61 11.39
CA THR A 192 -0.86 23.65 12.08
C THR A 192 -1.71 24.89 12.29
N LEU A 193 -2.40 25.38 11.25
CA LEU A 193 -3.27 26.55 11.33
C LEU A 193 -4.44 26.30 12.31
N LEU A 194 -5.10 25.14 12.23
CA LEU A 194 -6.18 24.76 13.14
C LEU A 194 -5.70 24.76 14.59
N SER A 195 -4.55 24.17 14.87
CA SER A 195 -3.99 24.10 16.20
C SER A 195 -3.68 25.50 16.78
N VAL A 196 -3.21 26.41 15.92
CA VAL A 196 -3.01 27.82 16.30
C VAL A 196 -4.35 28.49 16.65
N VAL A 197 -5.37 28.30 15.82
CA VAL A 197 -6.71 28.90 16.05
C VAL A 197 -7.37 28.32 17.30
N VAL A 198 -7.33 27.02 17.51
CA VAL A 198 -7.83 26.36 18.73
C VAL A 198 -7.11 26.87 19.98
N GLY A 199 -5.78 27.02 19.89
CA GLY A 199 -4.99 27.61 20.97
C GLY A 199 -5.37 29.06 21.31
N MET A 200 -5.79 29.86 20.31
CA MET A 200 -6.28 31.21 20.53
C MET A 200 -7.66 31.22 21.20
N VAL A 201 -8.52 30.25 20.87
CA VAL A 201 -9.82 30.08 21.57
C VAL A 201 -9.58 29.75 23.02
N ALA A 202 -8.74 28.80 23.33
CA ALA A 202 -8.41 28.40 24.71
C ALA A 202 -7.80 29.55 25.51
N ALA A 203 -7.20 30.55 24.87
CA ALA A 203 -6.63 31.75 25.49
C ALA A 203 -7.57 32.96 25.54
N ASN A 204 -8.90 32.75 25.31
CA ASN A 204 -9.94 33.77 25.35
C ASN A 204 -9.74 34.96 24.38
N GLY A 205 -9.25 34.71 23.17
CA GLY A 205 -9.26 35.69 22.11
C GLY A 205 -7.93 35.94 21.40
N PHE A 206 -7.98 36.81 20.40
CA PHE A 206 -6.83 37.17 19.58
C PHE A 206 -5.98 38.22 20.28
N THR A 207 -4.76 37.81 20.66
CA THR A 207 -3.67 38.72 20.99
C THR A 207 -2.39 38.23 20.31
N TRP A 208 -1.46 39.12 19.98
CA TRP A 208 -0.16 38.73 19.42
C TRP A 208 0.61 37.75 20.30
N LEU A 209 0.45 37.86 21.62
CA LEU A 209 1.08 36.97 22.59
C LEU A 209 0.46 35.56 22.51
N ASN A 210 -0.86 35.45 22.40
CA ASN A 210 -1.59 34.18 22.26
C ASN A 210 -1.21 33.50 20.94
N LEU A 211 -1.14 34.24 19.84
CA LEU A 211 -0.68 33.75 18.55
C LEU A 211 0.74 33.16 18.66
N PHE A 212 1.68 33.93 19.22
CA PHE A 212 3.06 33.49 19.41
C PHE A 212 3.16 32.26 20.31
N SER A 213 2.39 32.23 21.42
CA SER A 213 2.30 31.07 22.31
C SER A 213 1.79 29.83 21.59
N SER A 214 0.69 29.95 20.81
CA SER A 214 0.10 28.84 20.07
C SER A 214 1.06 28.30 19.00
N VAL A 215 1.68 29.19 18.22
CA VAL A 215 2.70 28.80 17.23
C VAL A 215 3.88 28.10 17.91
N SER A 216 4.36 28.63 19.04
CA SER A 216 5.48 28.03 19.80
C SER A 216 5.14 26.63 20.30
N LYS A 217 3.91 26.37 20.78
CA LYS A 217 3.45 25.04 21.22
C LYS A 217 3.40 24.06 20.06
N VAL A 218 2.90 24.47 18.89
CA VAL A 218 2.88 23.63 17.69
C VAL A 218 4.32 23.29 17.24
N LEU A 219 5.20 24.27 17.18
CA LEU A 219 6.61 24.04 16.82
C LEU A 219 7.29 23.09 17.83
N LEU A 220 7.07 23.31 19.13
CA LEU A 220 7.59 22.44 20.19
C LEU A 220 7.08 21.01 20.01
N PHE A 221 5.78 20.82 19.73
CA PHE A 221 5.18 19.51 19.50
C PHE A 221 5.78 18.82 18.27
N ILE A 222 5.96 19.54 17.17
CA ILE A 222 6.58 19.01 15.94
C ILE A 222 8.03 18.59 16.22
N ILE A 223 8.84 19.45 16.84
CA ILE A 223 10.22 19.14 17.19
C ILE A 223 10.28 17.91 18.11
N LEU A 224 9.44 17.86 19.16
CA LEU A 224 9.39 16.74 20.09
C LEU A 224 8.99 15.44 19.38
N SER A 225 8.02 15.51 18.48
CA SER A 225 7.53 14.35 17.73
C SER A 225 8.62 13.77 16.81
N PHE A 226 9.27 14.60 16.01
CA PHE A 226 10.29 14.16 15.06
C PHE A 226 11.68 13.92 15.66
N THR A 227 11.92 14.27 16.93
CA THR A 227 13.14 13.95 17.66
C THR A 227 12.90 12.81 18.64
N VAL A 228 12.19 13.09 19.74
CA VAL A 228 11.94 12.12 20.81
C VAL A 228 10.98 11.04 20.34
N GLY A 229 9.87 11.38 19.68
CA GLY A 229 8.90 10.44 19.16
C GLY A 229 9.53 9.48 18.16
N PHE A 230 10.28 9.98 17.20
CA PHE A 230 11.01 9.17 16.23
C PHE A 230 11.99 8.19 16.93
N TYR A 231 12.75 8.66 17.92
CA TYR A 231 13.67 7.81 18.68
C TYR A 231 12.93 6.71 19.46
N ILE A 232 11.82 7.05 20.14
CA ILE A 232 11.00 6.10 20.90
C ILE A 232 10.43 5.03 19.96
N VAL A 233 9.82 5.42 18.84
CA VAL A 233 9.24 4.49 17.86
C VAL A 233 10.32 3.56 17.32
N LYS A 234 11.45 4.11 16.86
CA LYS A 234 12.56 3.33 16.32
C LYS A 234 13.08 2.28 17.33
N LYS A 235 13.29 2.68 18.57
CA LYS A 235 13.83 1.81 19.64
C LYS A 235 12.81 0.76 20.08
N SER A 236 11.55 1.16 20.28
CA SER A 236 10.48 0.25 20.72
C SER A 236 10.15 -0.78 19.63
N LEU A 237 10.10 -0.36 18.37
CA LEU A 237 9.85 -1.26 17.24
C LEU A 237 10.98 -2.28 17.10
N ALA A 238 12.24 -1.84 17.16
CA ALA A 238 13.38 -2.74 17.14
C ALA A 238 13.34 -3.74 18.31
N PHE A 239 13.06 -3.28 19.52
CA PHE A 239 12.98 -4.14 20.70
C PHE A 239 11.90 -5.22 20.58
N ILE A 240 10.71 -4.88 20.07
CA ILE A 240 9.63 -5.86 19.93
C ILE A 240 9.95 -6.85 18.81
N GLN A 241 10.49 -6.41 17.67
CA GLN A 241 10.86 -7.30 16.58
C GLN A 241 11.99 -8.27 16.98
N ASP A 242 13.05 -7.73 17.57
CA ASP A 242 14.23 -8.54 17.93
C ASP A 242 13.91 -9.56 19.03
N LYS A 243 12.94 -9.28 19.94
CA LYS A 243 12.64 -10.13 21.10
C LYS A 243 11.44 -11.05 20.92
N TYR A 244 10.38 -10.62 20.22
CA TYR A 244 9.09 -11.31 20.24
C TYR A 244 8.62 -11.81 18.87
N HIS A 245 9.08 -11.25 17.77
CA HIS A 245 8.70 -11.63 16.37
C HIS A 245 7.16 -11.74 16.16
N ASP A 246 6.40 -10.85 16.82
CA ASP A 246 4.94 -10.94 16.92
C ASP A 246 4.29 -9.65 16.41
N ASN A 247 3.55 -9.77 15.31
CA ASN A 247 2.88 -8.64 14.66
C ASN A 247 1.75 -8.03 15.50
N ASP A 248 1.11 -8.79 16.37
CA ASP A 248 0.02 -8.27 17.22
C ASP A 248 0.57 -7.37 18.33
N LYS A 249 1.80 -7.62 18.81
CA LYS A 249 2.50 -6.72 19.73
C LYS A 249 2.93 -5.43 19.06
N ILE A 250 3.30 -5.50 17.77
CA ILE A 250 3.61 -4.28 16.99
C ILE A 250 2.34 -3.46 16.78
N LEU A 251 1.22 -4.09 16.45
CA LEU A 251 -0.09 -3.41 16.35
C LEU A 251 -0.44 -2.70 17.64
N SER A 252 -0.30 -3.38 18.79
CA SER A 252 -0.54 -2.79 20.11
C SER A 252 0.39 -1.60 20.39
N LEU A 253 1.67 -1.70 20.03
CA LEU A 253 2.64 -0.60 20.18
C LEU A 253 2.21 0.62 19.35
N VAL A 254 1.81 0.43 18.09
CA VAL A 254 1.35 1.52 17.22
C VAL A 254 0.17 2.25 17.86
N LEU A 255 -0.84 1.53 18.33
CA LEU A 255 -2.02 2.12 18.96
C LEU A 255 -1.67 2.83 20.27
N VAL A 256 -0.88 2.20 21.15
CA VAL A 256 -0.46 2.79 22.44
C VAL A 256 0.28 4.12 22.20
N LEU A 257 1.26 4.13 21.29
CA LEU A 257 2.01 5.35 21.02
C LEU A 257 1.15 6.42 20.31
N THR A 258 0.20 6.01 19.46
CA THR A 258 -0.74 6.93 18.84
C THR A 258 -1.62 7.65 19.88
N PHE A 259 -2.21 6.90 20.80
CA PHE A 259 -3.01 7.49 21.87
C PHE A 259 -2.16 8.31 22.85
N ALA A 260 -0.95 7.87 23.18
CA ALA A 260 -0.02 8.61 24.05
C ALA A 260 0.36 9.97 23.44
N TRP A 261 0.65 10.00 22.12
CA TRP A 261 0.95 11.23 21.39
C TRP A 261 -0.28 12.13 21.22
N GLY A 262 -1.45 11.54 21.02
CA GLY A 262 -2.72 12.26 21.07
C GLY A 262 -2.94 12.95 22.42
N ALA A 263 -2.71 12.24 23.53
CA ALA A 263 -2.78 12.80 24.88
C ALA A 263 -1.73 13.91 25.09
N LEU A 264 -0.51 13.74 24.58
CA LEU A 264 0.53 14.78 24.64
C LEU A 264 0.13 16.04 23.85
N ALA A 265 -0.45 15.86 22.66
CA ALA A 265 -0.99 16.98 21.88
C ALA A 265 -2.06 17.73 22.68
N GLN A 266 -3.01 17.00 23.26
CA GLN A 266 -4.08 17.59 24.09
C GLN A 266 -3.52 18.33 25.31
N ALA A 267 -2.49 17.80 25.97
CA ALA A 267 -1.82 18.45 27.09
C ALA A 267 -1.15 19.79 26.70
N LEU A 268 -0.76 19.93 25.44
CA LEU A 268 -0.25 21.19 24.88
C LEU A 268 -1.35 22.12 24.34
N HIS A 269 -2.64 21.78 24.55
CA HIS A 269 -3.81 22.44 23.97
C HIS A 269 -3.84 22.39 22.44
N LEU A 270 -3.35 21.28 21.87
CA LEU A 270 -3.50 20.93 20.46
C LEU A 270 -4.55 19.83 20.35
N GLU A 271 -5.03 19.58 19.13
CA GLU A 271 -6.02 18.53 18.91
C GLU A 271 -5.41 17.12 18.99
N VAL A 272 -6.16 16.18 19.61
CA VAL A 272 -5.74 14.76 19.75
C VAL A 272 -5.41 14.15 18.39
N VAL A 273 -6.20 14.44 17.37
CA VAL A 273 -6.04 13.93 16.00
C VAL A 273 -4.73 14.39 15.34
N PHE A 274 -4.21 15.56 15.73
CA PHE A 274 -2.89 16.04 15.26
C PHE A 274 -1.77 15.16 15.81
N GLY A 275 -1.91 14.69 17.06
CA GLY A 275 -0.98 13.71 17.64
C GLY A 275 -0.98 12.37 16.88
N ALA A 276 -2.17 11.88 16.53
CA ALA A 276 -2.31 10.66 15.74
C ALA A 276 -1.70 10.80 14.34
N PHE A 277 -1.91 11.92 13.67
CA PHE A 277 -1.32 12.23 12.36
C PHE A 277 0.22 12.24 12.42
N ALA A 278 0.80 12.94 13.41
CA ALA A 278 2.25 12.99 13.61
C ALA A 278 2.85 11.59 13.83
N MET A 279 2.19 10.75 14.65
CA MET A 279 2.63 9.36 14.85
C MET A 279 2.49 8.52 13.59
N GLY A 280 1.42 8.71 12.82
CA GLY A 280 1.25 8.07 11.51
C GLY A 280 2.42 8.36 10.57
N ILE A 281 2.83 9.62 10.46
CA ILE A 281 3.99 10.02 9.65
C ILE A 281 5.27 9.32 10.14
N ILE A 282 5.51 9.30 11.45
CA ILE A 282 6.71 8.70 12.03
C ILE A 282 6.75 7.19 11.75
N PHE A 283 5.66 6.48 12.01
CA PHE A 283 5.56 5.05 11.74
C PHE A 283 5.64 4.73 10.24
N GLY A 284 5.04 5.56 9.37
CA GLY A 284 5.10 5.41 7.92
C GLY A 284 6.52 5.48 7.34
N GLN A 285 7.45 6.15 8.03
CA GLN A 285 8.87 6.22 7.66
C GLN A 285 9.70 5.04 8.18
N MET A 286 9.13 4.17 9.04
CA MET A 286 9.86 3.04 9.61
C MET A 286 9.89 1.86 8.63
N GLN A 287 11.05 1.57 8.04
CA GLN A 287 11.26 0.42 7.15
C GLN A 287 10.95 -0.93 7.84
N ARG A 288 11.05 -0.97 9.16
CA ARG A 288 10.79 -2.17 9.97
C ARG A 288 9.31 -2.37 10.31
N LEU A 289 8.39 -1.46 9.95
CA LEU A 289 6.97 -1.66 10.21
C LEU A 289 6.38 -2.65 9.20
N PRO A 290 5.88 -3.83 9.62
CA PRO A 290 5.33 -4.81 8.71
C PRO A 290 4.07 -4.28 8.01
N HIS A 291 3.99 -4.48 6.70
CA HIS A 291 2.87 -3.99 5.89
C HIS A 291 1.52 -4.57 6.34
N ASN A 292 1.50 -5.82 6.79
CA ASN A 292 0.31 -6.47 7.32
C ASN A 292 -0.26 -5.79 8.58
N VAL A 293 0.57 -5.16 9.42
CA VAL A 293 0.11 -4.38 10.58
C VAL A 293 -0.62 -3.13 10.12
N ILE A 294 -0.05 -2.42 9.12
CA ILE A 294 -0.70 -1.23 8.53
C ILE A 294 -2.05 -1.62 7.93
N GLU A 295 -2.11 -2.73 7.17
CA GLU A 295 -3.34 -3.20 6.54
C GLU A 295 -4.40 -3.66 7.55
N LYS A 296 -4.01 -4.30 8.67
CA LYS A 296 -4.94 -4.63 9.76
C LYS A 296 -5.58 -3.37 10.35
N ILE A 297 -4.76 -2.34 10.67
CA ILE A 297 -5.25 -1.06 11.19
C ILE A 297 -6.17 -0.39 10.17
N ARG A 298 -5.74 -0.32 8.90
CA ARG A 298 -6.51 0.27 7.80
C ARG A 298 -7.85 -0.43 7.62
N SER A 299 -7.83 -1.75 7.51
CA SER A 299 -9.05 -2.55 7.31
C SER A 299 -10.05 -2.33 8.44
N PHE A 300 -9.60 -2.37 9.69
CA PHE A 300 -10.47 -2.19 10.85
C PHE A 300 -11.00 -0.75 10.97
N ALA A 301 -10.15 0.24 10.82
CA ALA A 301 -10.54 1.63 10.87
C ALA A 301 -11.53 1.99 9.75
N MET A 302 -11.23 1.63 8.51
CA MET A 302 -12.06 1.94 7.35
C MET A 302 -13.35 1.11 7.29
N SER A 303 -13.37 -0.08 7.92
CA SER A 303 -14.55 -0.94 7.92
C SER A 303 -15.54 -0.61 9.03
N VAL A 304 -15.11 -0.07 10.14
CA VAL A 304 -15.97 0.13 11.32
C VAL A 304 -16.00 1.59 11.77
N PHE A 305 -14.87 2.14 12.15
CA PHE A 305 -14.82 3.43 12.83
C PHE A 305 -15.03 4.62 11.91
N THR A 306 -14.44 4.61 10.73
CA THR A 306 -14.54 5.70 9.75
C THR A 306 -15.98 5.91 9.27
N PRO A 307 -16.75 4.85 8.89
CA PRO A 307 -18.17 5.02 8.55
C PRO A 307 -19.00 5.55 9.70
N ILE A 308 -18.76 5.10 10.94
CA ILE A 308 -19.46 5.61 12.13
C ILE A 308 -19.14 7.09 12.33
N PHE A 309 -17.86 7.47 12.22
CA PHE A 309 -17.44 8.87 12.35
C PHE A 309 -18.21 9.77 11.36
N PHE A 310 -18.21 9.42 10.08
CA PHE A 310 -18.88 10.22 9.06
C PHE A 310 -20.41 10.22 9.22
N ALA A 311 -21.01 9.12 9.63
CA ALA A 311 -22.43 9.07 9.93
C ALA A 311 -22.79 9.94 11.15
N VAL A 312 -21.97 9.93 12.21
CA VAL A 312 -22.19 10.83 13.39
C VAL A 312 -22.08 12.29 12.98
N VAL A 313 -21.16 12.64 12.11
CA VAL A 313 -21.08 14.00 11.55
C VAL A 313 -22.36 14.35 10.79
N GLY A 314 -22.86 13.43 9.96
CA GLY A 314 -24.13 13.59 9.25
C GLY A 314 -25.31 13.78 10.20
N LEU A 315 -25.35 13.05 11.34
CA LEU A 315 -26.37 13.24 12.40
C LEU A 315 -26.37 14.64 12.99
N LYS A 316 -25.23 15.29 13.11
CA LYS A 316 -25.09 16.65 13.65
C LYS A 316 -25.53 17.73 12.65
N MET A 317 -25.69 17.39 11.35
CA MET A 317 -26.12 18.35 10.34
C MET A 317 -27.58 18.73 10.49
N ASN A 318 -27.84 20.03 10.47
CA ASN A 318 -29.19 20.59 10.41
C ASN A 318 -29.48 21.12 8.98
N ILE A 319 -29.93 20.23 8.09
CA ILE A 319 -30.31 20.63 6.73
C ILE A 319 -31.61 21.40 6.70
N SER A 320 -32.51 21.15 7.65
CA SER A 320 -33.80 21.88 7.73
C SER A 320 -33.60 23.38 7.97
N ALA A 321 -32.56 23.79 8.70
CA ALA A 321 -32.18 25.19 8.84
C ALA A 321 -31.76 25.82 7.49
N LEU A 322 -31.16 25.04 6.57
CA LEU A 322 -30.72 25.50 5.25
C LEU A 322 -31.86 25.63 4.22
N VAL A 323 -33.09 25.27 4.59
CA VAL A 323 -34.31 25.55 3.78
C VAL A 323 -34.66 27.02 3.81
N ASP A 324 -34.22 27.76 4.84
CA ASP A 324 -34.34 29.24 4.84
C ASP A 324 -33.58 29.83 3.64
N THR A 325 -34.26 30.61 2.84
CA THR A 325 -33.72 31.22 1.61
C THR A 325 -32.45 32.04 1.89
N ARG A 326 -32.39 32.74 3.01
CA ARG A 326 -31.25 33.56 3.40
C ARG A 326 -30.03 32.65 3.70
N LEU A 327 -30.24 31.63 4.54
CA LEU A 327 -29.17 30.70 4.92
C LEU A 327 -28.68 29.85 3.71
N PHE A 328 -29.60 29.47 2.82
CA PHE A 328 -29.27 28.79 1.58
C PHE A 328 -28.41 29.65 0.67
N LEU A 329 -28.72 30.93 0.47
CA LEU A 329 -27.90 31.84 -0.33
C LEU A 329 -26.52 32.08 0.29
N ILE A 330 -26.42 32.16 1.63
CA ILE A 330 -25.14 32.25 2.32
C ILE A 330 -24.36 30.96 2.12
N ALA A 331 -24.97 29.79 2.23
CA ALA A 331 -24.30 28.52 1.95
C ALA A 331 -23.77 28.40 0.51
N LEU A 332 -24.54 28.86 -0.48
CA LEU A 332 -24.08 28.94 -1.88
C LEU A 332 -22.90 29.91 -2.03
N LEU A 333 -22.92 31.04 -1.35
CA LEU A 333 -21.82 32.01 -1.32
C LEU A 333 -20.56 31.39 -0.72
N VAL A 334 -20.68 30.66 0.40
CA VAL A 334 -19.58 29.93 1.04
C VAL A 334 -18.97 28.91 0.07
N ILE A 335 -19.80 28.09 -0.61
CA ILE A 335 -19.36 27.10 -1.59
C ILE A 335 -18.63 27.77 -2.77
N PHE A 336 -19.20 28.87 -3.27
CA PHE A 336 -18.62 29.62 -4.39
C PHE A 336 -17.28 30.22 -4.04
N ILE A 337 -17.18 30.93 -2.91
CA ILE A 337 -15.92 31.59 -2.45
C ILE A 337 -14.85 30.53 -2.17
N ALA A 338 -15.22 29.42 -1.53
CA ALA A 338 -14.33 28.33 -1.22
C ALA A 338 -13.74 27.69 -2.49
N SER A 339 -14.59 27.37 -3.47
CA SER A 339 -14.18 26.77 -4.73
C SER A 339 -13.41 27.75 -5.60
N PHE A 340 -13.88 28.99 -5.73
CA PHE A 340 -13.20 30.05 -6.47
C PHE A 340 -11.82 30.33 -5.91
N GLY A 341 -11.72 30.57 -4.60
CA GLY A 341 -10.43 30.81 -3.93
C GLY A 341 -9.43 29.69 -4.15
N LYS A 342 -9.88 28.44 -4.00
CA LYS A 342 -8.99 27.25 -4.17
C LYS A 342 -8.56 27.09 -5.62
N ILE A 343 -9.48 27.06 -6.57
CA ILE A 343 -9.17 26.85 -7.99
C ILE A 343 -8.30 27.99 -8.53
N VAL A 344 -8.66 29.24 -8.26
CA VAL A 344 -7.93 30.40 -8.74
C VAL A 344 -6.55 30.51 -8.06
N GLY A 345 -6.47 30.25 -6.75
CA GLY A 345 -5.20 30.29 -6.03
C GLY A 345 -4.18 29.27 -6.54
N VAL A 346 -4.63 28.03 -6.71
CA VAL A 346 -3.80 26.96 -7.30
C VAL A 346 -3.45 27.26 -8.75
N TYR A 347 -4.41 27.68 -9.55
CA TYR A 347 -4.23 27.99 -10.98
C TYR A 347 -3.20 29.10 -11.18
N THR A 348 -3.33 30.22 -10.47
CA THR A 348 -2.46 31.40 -10.65
C THR A 348 -1.01 31.04 -10.30
N VAL A 349 -0.77 30.38 -9.19
CA VAL A 349 0.57 29.97 -8.78
C VAL A 349 1.14 28.90 -9.72
N SER A 350 0.33 27.92 -10.10
CA SER A 350 0.76 26.86 -11.02
C SER A 350 1.09 27.39 -12.40
N ARG A 351 0.25 28.29 -12.94
CA ARG A 351 0.40 28.84 -14.30
C ARG A 351 1.54 29.84 -14.41
N TYR A 352 1.62 30.79 -13.47
CA TYR A 352 2.52 31.94 -13.59
C TYR A 352 3.82 31.77 -12.82
N ILE A 353 3.83 31.06 -11.70
CA ILE A 353 5.03 30.88 -10.86
C ILE A 353 5.70 29.54 -11.18
N ALA A 354 4.95 28.42 -11.17
CA ALA A 354 5.47 27.10 -11.49
C ALA A 354 5.57 26.82 -12.99
N LYS A 355 4.99 27.70 -13.86
CA LYS A 355 5.08 27.70 -15.33
C LYS A 355 4.50 26.44 -16.01
N HIS A 356 3.48 25.84 -15.43
CA HIS A 356 2.74 24.76 -16.07
C HIS A 356 1.82 25.30 -17.18
N ASP A 357 1.41 24.41 -18.10
CA ASP A 357 0.42 24.74 -19.13
C ASP A 357 -0.96 25.03 -18.51
N HIS A 358 -1.84 25.63 -19.31
CA HIS A 358 -3.19 26.05 -18.87
C HIS A 358 -4.01 24.89 -18.29
N TRP A 359 -4.08 23.77 -19.02
CA TRP A 359 -4.91 22.63 -18.62
C TRP A 359 -4.35 21.89 -17.42
N THR A 360 -3.04 21.73 -17.32
CA THR A 360 -2.36 21.16 -16.15
C THR A 360 -2.58 22.02 -14.91
N ALA A 361 -2.43 23.35 -15.02
CA ALA A 361 -2.69 24.28 -13.93
C ALA A 361 -4.16 24.23 -13.45
N LEU A 362 -5.11 24.14 -14.39
CA LEU A 362 -6.53 24.02 -14.07
C LEU A 362 -6.84 22.65 -13.41
N SER A 363 -6.17 21.58 -13.85
CA SER A 363 -6.33 20.25 -13.26
C SER A 363 -5.84 20.20 -11.81
N TYR A 364 -4.75 20.87 -11.49
CA TYR A 364 -4.31 21.01 -10.10
C TYR A 364 -5.36 21.72 -9.24
N GLY A 365 -5.93 22.83 -9.74
CA GLY A 365 -7.01 23.57 -9.08
C GLY A 365 -8.27 22.73 -8.87
N ALA A 366 -8.67 21.99 -9.89
CA ALA A 366 -9.83 21.09 -9.85
C ALA A 366 -9.64 19.96 -8.83
N ALA A 367 -8.45 19.33 -8.81
CA ALA A 367 -8.16 18.23 -7.90
C ALA A 367 -8.06 18.70 -6.44
N LEU A 368 -7.30 19.78 -6.17
CA LEU A 368 -7.10 20.31 -4.82
C LEU A 368 -8.36 21.01 -4.26
N ASN A 369 -9.36 21.28 -5.07
CA ASN A 369 -10.67 21.74 -4.61
C ASN A 369 -11.50 20.61 -3.98
N ALA A 370 -11.07 19.36 -4.10
CA ALA A 370 -11.71 18.26 -3.37
C ALA A 370 -11.56 18.46 -1.87
N ARG A 371 -12.69 18.50 -1.20
CA ARG A 371 -12.80 18.63 0.25
C ARG A 371 -13.48 17.39 0.80
N GLY A 372 -13.42 17.14 2.11
CA GLY A 372 -14.01 15.92 2.65
C GLY A 372 -13.78 15.71 4.12
N GLY A 373 -13.37 14.50 4.51
CA GLY A 373 -13.26 14.10 5.91
C GLY A 373 -12.45 15.04 6.79
N MET A 374 -11.37 15.63 6.26
CA MET A 374 -10.53 16.56 7.03
C MET A 374 -11.27 17.82 7.43
N GLU A 375 -11.97 18.47 6.50
CA GLU A 375 -12.76 19.67 6.81
C GLU A 375 -13.93 19.40 7.74
N ILE A 376 -14.50 18.20 7.61
CA ILE A 376 -15.56 17.75 8.47
C ILE A 376 -15.05 17.56 9.90
N ILE A 377 -13.84 17.03 10.08
CA ILE A 377 -13.18 16.98 11.39
C ILE A 377 -12.96 18.40 11.92
N VAL A 378 -12.42 19.29 11.11
CA VAL A 378 -12.22 20.70 11.48
C VAL A 378 -13.54 21.35 11.89
N ALA A 379 -14.61 21.19 11.10
CA ALA A 379 -15.93 21.71 11.43
C ALA A 379 -16.49 21.11 12.74
N SER A 380 -16.31 19.81 12.97
CA SER A 380 -16.73 19.13 14.21
C SER A 380 -15.98 19.67 15.43
N ILE A 381 -14.68 19.91 15.30
CA ILE A 381 -13.89 20.57 16.34
C ILE A 381 -14.43 21.97 16.61
N GLY A 382 -14.66 22.78 15.57
CA GLY A 382 -15.19 24.12 15.70
C GLY A 382 -16.55 24.18 16.41
N LEU A 383 -17.41 23.20 16.13
CA LEU A 383 -18.68 23.03 16.81
C LEU A 383 -18.50 22.65 18.30
N SER A 384 -17.61 21.69 18.59
CA SER A 384 -17.37 21.18 19.94
C SER A 384 -16.73 22.21 20.88
N ILE A 385 -15.86 23.08 20.36
CA ILE A 385 -15.25 24.18 21.14
C ILE A 385 -16.10 25.46 21.14
N GLY A 386 -17.29 25.43 20.53
CA GLY A 386 -18.27 26.52 20.56
C GLY A 386 -17.92 27.74 19.70
N ILE A 387 -17.01 27.60 18.69
CA ILE A 387 -16.75 28.68 17.71
C ILE A 387 -17.85 28.74 16.65
N LEU A 388 -18.31 27.54 16.20
CA LEU A 388 -19.33 27.44 15.16
C LEU A 388 -20.71 27.23 15.74
N THR A 389 -21.69 27.85 15.13
CA THR A 389 -23.11 27.49 15.29
C THR A 389 -23.44 26.25 14.46
N ASN A 390 -24.58 25.60 14.74
CA ASN A 390 -25.05 24.44 13.97
C ASN A 390 -25.29 24.79 12.48
N GLU A 391 -25.73 26.02 12.21
CA GLU A 391 -25.97 26.51 10.86
C GLU A 391 -24.66 26.60 10.07
N VAL A 392 -23.64 27.26 10.63
CA VAL A 392 -22.33 27.41 9.98
C VAL A 392 -21.65 26.06 9.84
N PHE A 393 -21.73 25.19 10.85
CA PHE A 393 -21.27 23.81 10.76
C PHE A 393 -21.90 23.09 9.56
N SER A 394 -23.25 23.18 9.43
CA SER A 394 -23.98 22.53 8.33
C SER A 394 -23.60 23.11 6.96
N MET A 395 -23.32 24.41 6.87
CA MET A 395 -22.83 25.05 5.63
C MET A 395 -21.45 24.54 5.24
N ILE A 396 -20.51 24.37 6.19
CA ILE A 396 -19.17 23.85 5.93
C ILE A 396 -19.23 22.38 5.48
N VAL A 397 -20.06 21.55 6.15
CA VAL A 397 -20.22 20.15 5.74
C VAL A 397 -20.89 20.04 4.37
N LEU A 398 -21.89 20.86 4.08
CA LEU A 398 -22.48 20.93 2.73
C LEU A 398 -21.46 21.35 1.67
N MET A 399 -20.64 22.35 1.97
CA MET A 399 -19.52 22.77 1.12
C MET A 399 -18.54 21.60 0.84
N ALA A 400 -18.16 20.84 1.87
CA ALA A 400 -17.29 19.69 1.72
C ALA A 400 -17.90 18.61 0.82
N ILE A 401 -19.18 18.31 0.97
CA ILE A 401 -19.91 17.36 0.11
C ILE A 401 -19.93 17.83 -1.35
N VAL A 402 -20.39 19.06 -1.60
CA VAL A 402 -20.53 19.61 -2.95
C VAL A 402 -19.18 19.65 -3.67
N THR A 403 -18.13 20.12 -3.02
CA THR A 403 -16.79 20.21 -3.62
C THR A 403 -16.17 18.83 -3.86
N SER A 404 -16.44 17.84 -2.99
CA SER A 404 -16.01 16.44 -3.20
C SER A 404 -16.65 15.81 -4.43
N VAL A 405 -17.94 16.10 -4.69
CA VAL A 405 -18.64 15.65 -5.91
C VAL A 405 -18.11 16.39 -7.15
N MET A 406 -17.85 17.68 -7.03
CA MET A 406 -17.44 18.54 -8.13
C MET A 406 -16.02 18.23 -8.63
N ALA A 407 -15.09 17.91 -7.73
CA ALA A 407 -13.68 17.73 -8.08
C ALA A 407 -13.42 16.59 -9.09
N PRO A 408 -13.98 15.37 -8.96
CA PRO A 408 -13.80 14.31 -9.96
C PRO A 408 -14.35 14.71 -11.35
N ILE A 409 -15.45 15.45 -11.38
CA ILE A 409 -16.10 15.90 -12.62
C ILE A 409 -15.20 16.90 -13.33
N LEU A 410 -14.74 17.93 -12.61
CA LEU A 410 -13.85 18.95 -13.15
C LEU A 410 -12.51 18.35 -13.57
N LEU A 411 -11.94 17.46 -12.77
CA LEU A 411 -10.67 16.83 -13.08
C LEU A 411 -10.75 15.96 -14.34
N ARG A 412 -11.81 15.16 -14.50
CA ARG A 412 -12.04 14.39 -15.73
C ARG A 412 -12.16 15.28 -16.98
N TYR A 413 -12.81 16.43 -16.84
CA TYR A 413 -12.95 17.38 -17.94
C TYR A 413 -11.60 17.98 -18.35
N THR A 414 -10.82 18.45 -17.39
CA THR A 414 -9.52 19.11 -17.65
C THR A 414 -8.48 18.14 -18.20
N LEU A 415 -8.46 16.90 -17.72
CA LEU A 415 -7.51 15.87 -18.14
C LEU A 415 -7.66 15.43 -19.60
N LYS A 416 -8.85 15.59 -20.20
CA LYS A 416 -9.06 15.29 -21.64
C LYS A 416 -8.18 16.13 -22.57
N HIS A 417 -7.65 17.23 -22.07
CA HIS A 417 -6.85 18.18 -22.82
C HIS A 417 -5.33 18.08 -22.51
N ILE A 418 -4.93 17.08 -21.72
CA ILE A 418 -3.54 16.88 -21.33
C ILE A 418 -3.02 15.61 -21.99
N GLU A 419 -2.02 15.77 -22.85
CA GLU A 419 -1.29 14.67 -23.46
C GLU A 419 -0.23 14.12 -22.47
N SER A 420 0.03 12.83 -22.54
CA SER A 420 1.08 12.20 -21.74
C SER A 420 2.42 12.42 -22.43
N ASP A 421 3.44 12.83 -21.68
CA ASP A 421 4.81 12.95 -22.16
C ASP A 421 5.42 11.55 -22.39
N ASP A 422 6.15 11.37 -23.50
CA ASP A 422 6.80 10.10 -23.84
C ASP A 422 7.78 9.63 -22.75
N ASP A 423 8.47 10.56 -22.12
CA ASP A 423 9.36 10.27 -20.98
C ASP A 423 8.58 9.81 -19.74
N GLU A 424 7.39 10.34 -19.53
CA GLU A 424 6.48 9.89 -18.46
C GLU A 424 5.98 8.46 -18.73
N ILE A 425 5.62 8.15 -19.97
CA ILE A 425 5.16 6.81 -20.36
C ILE A 425 6.28 5.78 -20.12
N LYS A 426 7.51 6.06 -20.55
CA LYS A 426 8.66 5.20 -20.30
C LYS A 426 8.90 4.98 -18.81
N ARG A 427 8.92 6.05 -18.03
CA ARG A 427 9.08 5.96 -16.56
C ARG A 427 8.01 5.11 -15.92
N LEU A 428 6.73 5.28 -16.30
CA LEU A 428 5.62 4.49 -15.76
C LEU A 428 5.74 3.00 -16.12
N GLN A 429 6.20 2.69 -17.32
CA GLN A 429 6.49 1.32 -17.74
C GLN A 429 7.64 0.74 -16.91
N GLU A 430 8.72 1.50 -16.69
CA GLU A 430 9.85 1.09 -15.86
C GLU A 430 9.46 0.88 -14.38
N GLU A 431 8.66 1.78 -13.80
CA GLU A 431 8.16 1.64 -12.43
C GLU A 431 7.20 0.45 -12.29
N ALA A 432 6.32 0.22 -13.27
CA ALA A 432 5.41 -0.92 -13.27
C ALA A 432 6.18 -2.24 -13.33
N ALA A 433 7.18 -2.33 -14.19
CA ALA A 433 8.05 -3.51 -14.29
C ALA A 433 8.84 -3.75 -12.99
N THR A 434 9.35 -2.68 -12.35
CA THR A 434 10.14 -2.79 -11.11
C THR A 434 9.28 -3.21 -9.91
N LYS A 435 8.07 -2.70 -9.75
CA LYS A 435 7.18 -3.06 -8.63
C LYS A 435 6.64 -4.49 -8.69
N LEU A 436 6.53 -5.04 -9.88
CA LEU A 436 6.08 -6.42 -10.11
C LEU A 436 7.24 -7.42 -10.06
N SER A 437 8.49 -6.96 -9.96
CA SER A 437 9.66 -7.83 -9.95
C SER A 437 9.94 -8.34 -8.53
N THR A 438 9.71 -9.62 -8.31
CA THR A 438 10.09 -10.33 -7.08
C THR A 438 11.60 -10.55 -7.03
N ILE A 439 12.24 -10.78 -8.18
CA ILE A 439 13.65 -11.14 -8.29
C ILE A 439 14.60 -9.96 -8.05
N LYS A 440 14.22 -8.75 -8.47
CA LYS A 440 15.04 -7.54 -8.28
C LYS A 440 15.20 -7.14 -6.81
N ASN A 441 14.28 -7.56 -5.95
CA ASN A 441 14.27 -7.25 -4.53
C ASN A 441 15.01 -8.30 -3.68
N ILE A 442 15.69 -9.26 -4.31
CA ILE A 442 16.51 -10.24 -3.61
C ILE A 442 17.85 -9.61 -3.24
N HIS A 443 18.12 -9.53 -1.94
CA HIS A 443 19.36 -9.01 -1.37
C HIS A 443 20.12 -10.06 -0.55
N ARG A 444 19.42 -11.02 0.07
CA ARG A 444 20.00 -12.04 0.94
C ARG A 444 19.64 -13.45 0.48
N VAL A 445 20.64 -14.23 0.13
CA VAL A 445 20.47 -15.58 -0.41
C VAL A 445 21.09 -16.60 0.54
N LEU A 446 20.32 -17.65 0.89
CA LEU A 446 20.78 -18.79 1.67
C LEU A 446 21.01 -20.00 0.76
N ILE A 447 22.17 -20.62 0.88
CA ILE A 447 22.54 -21.80 0.10
C ILE A 447 23.04 -22.90 1.04
N PRO A 448 22.19 -23.86 1.38
CA PRO A 448 22.65 -25.06 2.08
C PRO A 448 23.56 -25.91 1.18
N ILE A 449 24.71 -26.29 1.73
CA ILE A 449 25.71 -27.14 1.05
C ILE A 449 25.91 -28.39 1.89
N ARG A 450 25.68 -29.55 1.28
CA ARG A 450 25.95 -30.83 1.90
C ARG A 450 27.46 -31.10 1.90
N PHE A 451 28.02 -31.41 3.07
CA PHE A 451 29.37 -31.93 3.20
C PHE A 451 29.34 -33.45 3.01
N ASP A 452 30.08 -33.98 2.06
CA ASP A 452 30.25 -35.42 1.82
C ASP A 452 31.73 -35.70 1.56
N PRO A 453 32.45 -36.31 2.50
CA PRO A 453 33.87 -36.56 2.39
C PRO A 453 34.21 -37.70 1.43
N GLU A 454 33.26 -38.61 1.13
CA GLU A 454 33.54 -39.82 0.31
C GLU A 454 33.16 -39.64 -1.18
N HIS A 455 32.34 -38.68 -1.54
CA HIS A 455 31.76 -38.51 -2.89
C HIS A 455 32.09 -37.15 -3.52
N THR A 456 33.34 -36.73 -3.50
CA THR A 456 33.75 -35.39 -4.00
C THR A 456 33.64 -35.27 -5.54
N ASN A 457 33.22 -36.29 -6.30
CA ASN A 457 33.62 -36.36 -7.71
C ASN A 457 32.56 -36.28 -8.79
N TYR A 458 31.36 -36.11 -8.76
CA TYR A 458 30.58 -35.85 -10.00
C TYR A 458 29.24 -35.14 -9.79
N ASN A 459 28.44 -35.62 -8.90
CA ASN A 459 27.05 -35.09 -8.73
C ASN A 459 27.02 -33.73 -8.04
N ASN A 460 27.96 -33.46 -7.13
CA ASN A 460 28.08 -32.18 -6.45
C ASN A 460 28.61 -31.08 -7.37
N LEU A 461 29.51 -31.41 -8.30
CA LEU A 461 30.13 -30.47 -9.22
C LEU A 461 29.09 -29.86 -10.19
N ILE A 462 28.19 -30.68 -10.71
CA ILE A 462 27.15 -30.27 -11.66
C ILE A 462 26.15 -29.31 -11.01
N ILE A 463 25.69 -29.65 -9.80
CA ILE A 463 24.82 -28.78 -9.03
C ILE A 463 25.52 -27.45 -8.73
N GLN A 464 26.79 -27.52 -8.41
CA GLN A 464 27.60 -26.35 -8.13
C GLN A 464 27.74 -25.46 -9.36
N ILE A 465 28.10 -26.01 -10.55
CA ILE A 465 28.27 -25.24 -11.78
C ILE A 465 26.97 -24.44 -12.09
N VAL A 466 25.82 -25.07 -12.07
CA VAL A 466 24.52 -24.37 -12.35
C VAL A 466 24.16 -23.36 -11.28
N LYS A 467 24.31 -23.71 -10.00
CA LYS A 467 24.06 -22.80 -8.87
C LYS A 467 24.98 -21.59 -8.93
N PHE A 468 26.28 -21.81 -9.12
CA PHE A 468 27.25 -20.74 -9.11
C PHE A 468 27.19 -19.87 -10.36
N SER A 469 26.90 -20.45 -11.53
CA SER A 469 26.66 -19.66 -12.74
C SER A 469 25.44 -18.78 -12.62
N LEU A 470 24.35 -19.31 -12.07
CA LEU A 470 23.13 -18.52 -11.78
C LEU A 470 23.43 -17.41 -10.79
N LEU A 471 24.09 -17.72 -9.68
CA LEU A 471 24.40 -16.78 -8.61
C LEU A 471 25.38 -15.70 -9.02
N SER A 472 26.43 -16.04 -9.78
CA SER A 472 27.41 -15.06 -10.25
C SER A 472 26.76 -14.03 -11.17
N LYS A 473 25.85 -14.47 -12.03
CA LYS A 473 25.07 -13.58 -12.91
C LYS A 473 24.08 -12.69 -12.13
N ILE A 474 23.43 -13.22 -11.10
CA ILE A 474 22.55 -12.45 -10.21
C ILE A 474 23.36 -11.45 -9.38
N ALA A 475 24.49 -11.88 -8.82
CA ALA A 475 25.37 -11.04 -8.00
C ALA A 475 26.00 -9.90 -8.79
N ALA A 476 26.28 -10.10 -10.09
CA ALA A 476 26.81 -9.04 -10.96
C ALA A 476 25.83 -7.88 -11.17
N LYS A 477 24.52 -8.10 -10.97
CA LYS A 477 23.47 -7.10 -11.19
C LYS A 477 22.91 -6.51 -9.88
N ASN A 478 23.08 -7.20 -8.75
CA ASN A 478 22.63 -6.77 -7.42
C ASN A 478 23.75 -6.83 -6.39
N SER A 479 23.69 -5.96 -5.39
CA SER A 479 24.51 -6.09 -4.17
C SER A 479 23.95 -7.22 -3.31
N LEU A 480 24.34 -8.47 -3.59
CA LEU A 480 23.88 -9.64 -2.85
C LEU A 480 24.77 -9.96 -1.66
N SER A 481 24.12 -10.27 -0.53
CA SER A 481 24.72 -10.99 0.59
C SER A 481 24.41 -12.48 0.45
N ILE A 482 25.42 -13.30 0.27
CA ILE A 482 25.27 -14.76 0.08
C ILE A 482 25.75 -15.48 1.33
N THR A 483 24.90 -16.33 1.89
CA THR A 483 25.28 -17.20 3.04
C THR A 483 25.38 -18.65 2.56
N LEU A 484 26.60 -19.20 2.64
CA LEU A 484 26.85 -20.62 2.45
C LEU A 484 26.71 -21.33 3.79
N LEU A 485 25.72 -22.23 3.91
CA LEU A 485 25.42 -22.96 5.14
C LEU A 485 25.82 -24.43 5.00
N SER A 486 26.64 -24.94 5.91
CA SER A 486 26.92 -26.37 6.03
C SER A 486 26.58 -26.86 7.45
N ILE A 487 25.93 -28.02 7.54
CA ILE A 487 25.58 -28.68 8.80
C ILE A 487 26.35 -29.97 8.88
N VAL A 488 27.27 -30.06 9.85
CA VAL A 488 28.25 -31.17 9.95
C VAL A 488 28.43 -31.63 11.42
N ASN A 489 28.98 -32.81 11.61
CA ASN A 489 29.39 -33.24 12.92
C ASN A 489 30.61 -32.44 13.41
N LYS A 490 30.83 -32.39 14.73
CA LYS A 490 31.87 -31.55 15.34
C LYS A 490 33.28 -31.86 14.83
N ASP A 491 33.55 -33.12 14.52
CA ASP A 491 34.82 -33.63 13.99
C ASP A 491 35.09 -33.23 12.53
N GLN A 492 34.07 -32.84 11.78
CA GLN A 492 34.13 -32.50 10.36
C GLN A 492 34.18 -30.99 10.06
N LYS A 493 34.14 -30.15 11.09
CA LYS A 493 34.06 -28.68 10.93
C LYS A 493 35.21 -28.07 10.16
N ASP A 494 36.43 -28.52 10.40
CA ASP A 494 37.62 -27.96 9.74
C ASP A 494 37.64 -28.31 8.24
N GLN A 495 37.26 -29.55 7.91
CA GLN A 495 37.13 -29.98 6.52
C GLN A 495 35.98 -29.23 5.80
N ALA A 496 34.83 -29.05 6.45
CA ALA A 496 33.74 -28.26 5.88
C ALA A 496 34.14 -26.79 5.67
N ARG A 497 34.95 -26.22 6.56
CA ARG A 497 35.48 -24.86 6.40
C ARG A 497 36.40 -24.73 5.18
N ILE A 498 37.27 -25.71 4.95
CA ILE A 498 38.13 -25.75 3.74
C ILE A 498 37.26 -25.81 2.49
N MET A 499 36.28 -26.73 2.45
CA MET A 499 35.34 -26.86 1.35
C MET A 499 34.58 -25.56 1.06
N LEU A 500 34.04 -24.91 2.07
CA LEU A 500 33.31 -23.63 1.90
C LEU A 500 34.24 -22.51 1.43
N ASN A 501 35.50 -22.52 1.85
CA ASN A 501 36.50 -21.56 1.39
C ASN A 501 36.85 -21.76 -0.11
N ASP A 502 36.98 -22.99 -0.55
CA ASP A 502 37.26 -23.28 -1.96
C ASP A 502 36.07 -22.90 -2.85
N LEU A 503 34.86 -23.30 -2.45
CA LEU A 503 33.63 -22.93 -3.17
C LEU A 503 33.37 -21.41 -3.23
N SER A 504 33.88 -20.66 -2.25
CA SER A 504 33.70 -19.24 -2.20
C SER A 504 34.59 -18.41 -3.12
N LYS A 505 35.65 -19.01 -3.66
CA LYS A 505 36.63 -18.32 -4.55
C LYS A 505 36.00 -17.87 -5.87
N ASP A 506 34.98 -18.60 -6.33
CA ASP A 506 34.32 -18.37 -7.62
C ASP A 506 33.08 -17.48 -7.51
N LEU A 507 32.72 -17.02 -6.28
CA LEU A 507 31.53 -16.20 -6.03
C LEU A 507 31.89 -14.73 -5.88
N ASN A 508 31.45 -13.91 -6.84
CA ASN A 508 31.52 -12.46 -6.76
C ASN A 508 30.26 -11.91 -6.05
N ALA A 509 30.26 -11.91 -4.71
CA ALA A 509 29.17 -11.31 -3.92
C ALA A 509 29.68 -10.07 -3.19
N SER A 510 28.80 -9.11 -2.92
CA SER A 510 29.14 -7.92 -2.14
C SER A 510 29.47 -8.26 -0.67
N GLU A 511 28.83 -9.30 -0.14
CA GLU A 511 29.08 -9.88 1.17
C GLU A 511 28.93 -11.40 1.09
N LEU A 512 29.93 -12.13 1.57
CA LEU A 512 29.92 -13.59 1.58
C LEU A 512 30.10 -14.11 3.01
N VAL A 513 29.06 -14.73 3.55
CA VAL A 513 29.04 -15.31 4.88
C VAL A 513 29.17 -16.84 4.78
N LYS A 514 30.09 -17.43 5.54
CA LYS A 514 30.26 -18.88 5.65
C LYS A 514 29.81 -19.32 7.03
N LYS A 515 28.77 -20.14 7.08
CA LYS A 515 28.17 -20.59 8.34
C LYS A 515 28.24 -22.10 8.45
N ILE A 516 28.78 -22.58 9.55
CA ILE A 516 28.85 -24.00 9.88
C ILE A 516 28.09 -24.21 11.17
N LEU A 517 27.09 -25.08 11.12
CA LEU A 517 26.31 -25.49 12.28
C LEU A 517 26.64 -26.92 12.68
N ASP A 518 26.56 -27.20 13.97
CA ASP A 518 26.61 -28.54 14.48
C ASP A 518 25.34 -29.30 14.10
N LYS A 519 25.51 -30.56 13.72
CA LYS A 519 24.37 -31.42 13.44
C LYS A 519 23.67 -31.78 14.76
N GLU A 520 22.60 -31.06 15.05
CA GLU A 520 21.76 -31.28 16.24
C GLU A 520 20.33 -31.59 15.78
N GLY A 521 19.90 -32.83 15.84
CA GLY A 521 18.56 -33.25 15.44
C GLY A 521 18.35 -33.28 13.93
N ASP A 522 17.19 -32.82 13.48
CA ASP A 522 16.79 -32.85 12.07
C ASP A 522 17.42 -31.71 11.26
N ILE A 523 18.11 -32.06 10.20
CA ILE A 523 18.80 -31.11 9.29
C ILE A 523 17.82 -30.14 8.62
N ALA A 524 16.62 -30.62 8.25
CA ALA A 524 15.61 -29.76 7.63
C ALA A 524 15.21 -28.61 8.56
N ASN A 525 14.94 -28.92 9.84
CA ASN A 525 14.55 -27.92 10.82
C ASN A 525 15.69 -26.92 11.10
N GLN A 526 16.94 -27.33 11.04
CA GLN A 526 18.08 -26.42 11.21
C GLN A 526 18.23 -25.47 10.01
N ILE A 527 18.03 -25.96 8.78
CA ILE A 527 18.04 -25.11 7.57
C ILE A 527 16.87 -24.15 7.58
N LEU A 528 15.65 -24.62 7.90
CA LEU A 528 14.46 -23.78 7.98
C LEU A 528 14.57 -22.72 9.08
N GLY A 529 15.12 -23.08 10.25
CA GLY A 529 15.38 -22.14 11.34
C GLY A 529 16.41 -21.06 10.96
N GLU A 530 17.36 -21.39 10.09
CA GLU A 530 18.27 -20.39 9.56
C GLU A 530 17.56 -19.52 8.50
N ALA A 531 16.77 -20.13 7.61
CA ALA A 531 16.04 -19.44 6.56
C ALA A 531 14.99 -18.44 7.08
N GLN A 532 14.53 -18.59 8.34
CA GLN A 532 13.65 -17.63 9.02
C GLN A 532 14.33 -16.29 9.38
N LYS A 533 15.66 -16.19 9.23
CA LYS A 533 16.44 -15.00 9.60
C LYS A 533 16.56 -13.98 8.46
N ASP A 534 15.43 -13.58 7.87
CA ASP A 534 15.33 -12.55 6.83
C ASP A 534 16.14 -12.83 5.54
N TYR A 535 16.13 -14.07 5.06
CA TYR A 535 16.61 -14.39 3.73
C TYR A 535 15.48 -14.24 2.71
N ASP A 536 15.78 -13.61 1.58
CA ASP A 536 14.82 -13.39 0.49
C ASP A 536 14.69 -14.62 -0.41
N MET A 537 15.80 -15.37 -0.57
CA MET A 537 15.88 -16.51 -1.46
C MET A 537 16.61 -17.69 -0.83
N LEU A 538 16.04 -18.89 -0.99
CA LEU A 538 16.67 -20.18 -0.65
C LEU A 538 16.98 -20.93 -1.94
N ILE A 539 18.25 -21.28 -2.18
CA ILE A 539 18.66 -22.05 -3.36
C ILE A 539 19.05 -23.46 -2.92
N LEU A 540 18.26 -24.41 -3.36
CA LEU A 540 18.43 -25.83 -3.11
C LEU A 540 18.99 -26.52 -4.38
N GLY A 541 19.69 -27.62 -4.23
CA GLY A 541 20.15 -28.41 -5.34
C GLY A 541 19.86 -29.88 -5.13
N THR A 542 19.43 -30.56 -6.19
CA THR A 542 19.16 -32.00 -6.17
C THR A 542 19.65 -32.69 -7.44
N VAL A 543 19.94 -33.96 -7.36
CA VAL A 543 20.25 -34.84 -8.46
C VAL A 543 19.35 -36.07 -8.41
N ASN A 544 19.02 -36.61 -9.56
CA ASN A 544 18.26 -37.85 -9.65
C ASN A 544 19.20 -39.03 -9.43
N ASN A 545 19.32 -39.51 -8.20
CA ASN A 545 20.13 -40.70 -7.87
C ASN A 545 19.28 -41.99 -7.70
N HIS A 546 17.96 -41.91 -7.82
CA HIS A 546 17.09 -43.06 -7.57
C HIS A 546 16.52 -43.60 -8.87
N LYS A 547 17.17 -44.66 -9.41
CA LYS A 547 16.63 -45.45 -10.54
C LYS A 547 15.33 -46.22 -10.21
N ASP A 548 14.99 -46.37 -8.92
CA ASP A 548 13.93 -47.26 -8.43
C ASP A 548 12.94 -46.65 -7.41
N SER A 549 12.91 -45.30 -7.22
CA SER A 549 11.97 -44.69 -6.26
C SER A 549 10.85 -43.91 -6.95
N GLU A 550 9.62 -44.13 -6.47
CA GLU A 550 8.41 -43.37 -6.86
C GLU A 550 8.44 -41.87 -6.52
N SER A 551 9.48 -41.35 -5.84
CA SER A 551 9.60 -39.95 -5.46
C SER A 551 10.77 -39.24 -6.15
N LEU A 552 10.48 -38.09 -6.79
CA LEU A 552 11.46 -37.23 -7.45
C LEU A 552 12.44 -36.55 -6.49
N PHE A 553 12.03 -36.29 -5.26
CA PHE A 553 12.81 -35.58 -4.26
C PHE A 553 13.01 -36.42 -3.00
N SER A 554 14.16 -36.24 -2.36
CA SER A 554 14.38 -36.81 -1.03
C SER A 554 13.42 -36.22 0.01
N PRO A 555 13.10 -36.93 1.12
CA PRO A 555 12.25 -36.39 2.18
C PRO A 555 12.76 -35.04 2.74
N LEU A 556 14.07 -34.83 2.77
CA LEU A 556 14.69 -33.57 3.17
C LEU A 556 14.32 -32.45 2.20
N MET A 557 14.45 -32.67 0.89
CA MET A 557 14.11 -31.69 -0.14
C MET A 557 12.63 -31.37 -0.13
N ASP A 558 11.76 -32.38 0.02
CA ASP A 558 10.32 -32.23 0.14
C ASP A 558 9.97 -31.27 1.30
N THR A 559 10.54 -31.51 2.49
CA THR A 559 10.31 -30.67 3.67
C THR A 559 10.82 -29.24 3.45
N LEU A 560 12.03 -29.07 2.91
CA LEU A 560 12.61 -27.75 2.69
C LEU A 560 11.82 -26.91 1.70
N VAL A 561 11.34 -27.50 0.61
CA VAL A 561 10.57 -26.79 -0.42
C VAL A 561 9.18 -26.42 0.07
N ARG A 562 8.50 -27.33 0.78
CA ARG A 562 7.14 -27.09 1.31
C ARG A 562 7.09 -26.09 2.46
N MET A 563 8.09 -26.11 3.34
CA MET A 563 8.09 -25.32 4.59
C MET A 563 9.02 -24.10 4.52
N SER A 564 9.57 -23.79 3.36
CA SER A 564 10.47 -22.64 3.20
C SER A 564 9.78 -21.34 3.60
N PRO A 565 10.36 -20.55 4.51
CA PRO A 565 9.82 -19.25 4.90
C PRO A 565 10.26 -18.12 3.96
N THR A 566 11.12 -18.39 2.98
CA THR A 566 11.67 -17.37 2.08
C THR A 566 10.70 -16.99 0.99
N MET A 567 10.76 -15.72 0.52
CA MET A 567 9.93 -15.20 -0.59
C MET A 567 10.08 -16.04 -1.86
N VAL A 568 11.29 -16.51 -2.13
CA VAL A 568 11.61 -17.31 -3.33
C VAL A 568 12.35 -18.56 -2.91
N THR A 569 11.87 -19.73 -3.35
CA THR A 569 12.58 -20.99 -3.22
C THR A 569 12.91 -21.49 -4.62
N THR A 570 14.19 -21.67 -4.91
CA THR A 570 14.68 -22.12 -6.20
C THR A 570 15.30 -23.49 -6.04
N VAL A 571 14.80 -24.47 -6.81
CA VAL A 571 15.34 -25.83 -6.82
C VAL A 571 16.05 -26.04 -8.16
N VAL A 572 17.35 -26.32 -8.09
CA VAL A 572 18.16 -26.66 -9.25
C VAL A 572 18.23 -28.17 -9.39
N TYR A 573 17.63 -28.69 -10.46
CA TYR A 573 17.66 -30.10 -10.82
C TYR A 573 18.66 -30.32 -11.95
N ALA A 574 19.80 -30.91 -11.64
CA ALA A 574 20.88 -31.07 -12.59
C ALA A 574 20.97 -32.51 -13.12
N LYS A 575 21.13 -32.63 -14.43
CA LYS A 575 21.44 -33.88 -15.15
C LYS A 575 22.72 -33.68 -15.97
N ASN A 576 23.30 -34.76 -16.48
CA ASN A 576 24.53 -34.85 -17.24
C ASN A 576 24.89 -33.57 -18.01
N ILE A 577 25.86 -32.83 -17.51
CA ILE A 577 26.34 -31.59 -18.09
C ILE A 577 27.70 -31.89 -18.70
N ALA A 578 28.00 -31.39 -19.91
CA ALA A 578 29.30 -31.47 -20.55
C ALA A 578 30.34 -30.63 -19.80
N GLU A 579 31.61 -31.00 -19.87
CA GLU A 579 32.70 -30.28 -19.19
C GLU A 579 32.84 -28.81 -19.65
N ASP A 580 32.39 -28.50 -20.86
CA ASP A 580 32.43 -27.18 -21.50
C ASP A 580 31.10 -26.41 -21.40
N TRP A 581 30.18 -26.86 -20.56
CA TRP A 581 28.85 -26.26 -20.44
C TRP A 581 28.92 -24.79 -20.02
N GLN A 582 28.16 -23.94 -20.73
CA GLN A 582 28.02 -22.52 -20.45
C GLN A 582 26.55 -22.14 -20.52
N LEU A 583 26.12 -21.24 -19.63
CA LEU A 583 24.77 -20.76 -19.57
C LEU A 583 24.54 -19.60 -20.53
N LYS A 584 23.97 -19.87 -21.72
CA LYS A 584 23.72 -18.90 -22.80
C LYS A 584 22.33 -18.96 -23.39
N SER A 585 21.63 -20.10 -23.24
CA SER A 585 20.32 -20.31 -23.84
C SER A 585 19.29 -20.71 -22.77
N PHE A 586 18.19 -19.99 -22.72
CA PHE A 586 17.13 -20.17 -21.73
C PHE A 586 15.79 -20.48 -22.40
N LEU A 587 15.05 -21.45 -21.86
CA LEU A 587 13.66 -21.72 -22.26
C LEU A 587 12.73 -21.55 -21.05
N ILE A 588 11.69 -20.75 -21.21
CA ILE A 588 10.71 -20.45 -20.19
C ILE A 588 9.31 -20.80 -20.70
N PRO A 589 8.77 -21.96 -20.33
CA PRO A 589 7.37 -22.27 -20.56
C PRO A 589 6.46 -21.38 -19.72
N THR A 590 5.41 -20.85 -20.35
CA THR A 590 4.45 -19.97 -19.67
C THR A 590 3.00 -20.43 -19.90
N ASN A 591 2.23 -20.36 -18.82
CA ASN A 591 0.77 -20.54 -18.82
C ASN A 591 0.04 -19.24 -18.41
N GLY A 592 0.76 -18.14 -18.27
CA GLY A 592 0.23 -16.86 -17.82
C GLY A 592 0.11 -16.73 -16.29
N SER A 593 0.57 -17.71 -15.50
CA SER A 593 0.57 -17.61 -14.04
C SER A 593 1.68 -16.66 -13.53
N ILE A 594 1.52 -16.17 -12.29
CA ILE A 594 2.53 -15.37 -11.60
C ILE A 594 3.85 -16.14 -11.50
N SER A 595 3.79 -17.45 -11.26
CA SER A 595 4.97 -18.30 -11.16
C SER A 595 5.74 -18.39 -12.48
N SER A 596 5.05 -18.47 -13.62
CA SER A 596 5.73 -18.44 -14.93
C SER A 596 6.33 -17.06 -15.26
N ARG A 597 5.73 -15.98 -14.76
CA ARG A 597 6.31 -14.63 -14.84
C ARG A 597 7.58 -14.52 -14.00
N ASN A 598 7.58 -15.04 -12.76
CA ASN A 598 8.78 -15.07 -11.91
C ASN A 598 9.91 -15.89 -12.54
N ALA A 599 9.58 -16.97 -13.26
CA ALA A 599 10.54 -17.76 -14.04
C ALA A 599 11.18 -16.93 -15.17
N ALA A 600 10.37 -16.16 -15.91
CA ALA A 600 10.86 -15.26 -16.95
C ALA A 600 11.73 -14.14 -16.36
N GLU A 601 11.34 -13.55 -15.23
CA GLU A 601 12.13 -12.54 -14.53
C GLU A 601 13.49 -13.08 -14.08
N LEU A 602 13.55 -14.30 -13.54
CA LEU A 602 14.80 -14.95 -13.16
C LEU A 602 15.70 -15.13 -14.38
N ALA A 603 15.15 -15.57 -15.51
CA ALA A 603 15.90 -15.72 -16.76
C ALA A 603 16.45 -14.36 -17.23
N TYR A 604 15.63 -13.32 -17.30
CA TYR A 604 16.08 -11.99 -17.74
C TYR A 604 17.07 -11.35 -16.78
N PHE A 605 16.93 -11.62 -15.51
CA PHE A 605 17.85 -11.11 -14.51
C PHE A 605 19.21 -11.80 -14.59
N THR A 606 19.25 -13.06 -15.03
CA THR A 606 20.49 -13.83 -15.18
C THR A 606 21.11 -13.72 -16.56
N ALA A 607 20.32 -13.57 -17.62
CA ALA A 607 20.83 -13.50 -19.00
C ALA A 607 21.72 -12.27 -19.23
N ALA A 608 22.74 -12.44 -20.06
CA ALA A 608 23.53 -11.38 -20.66
C ALA A 608 22.86 -10.88 -21.96
N PRO A 609 23.18 -9.67 -22.47
CA PRO A 609 22.56 -9.15 -23.69
C PRO A 609 22.74 -10.01 -24.93
N GLU A 610 23.80 -10.83 -24.98
CA GLU A 610 24.12 -11.79 -26.03
C GLU A 610 23.45 -13.15 -25.87
N ASP A 611 22.88 -13.45 -24.71
CA ASP A 611 22.21 -14.72 -24.42
C ASP A 611 20.84 -14.80 -25.10
N SER A 612 20.42 -16.01 -25.48
CA SER A 612 19.12 -16.27 -26.08
C SER A 612 18.07 -16.64 -25.02
N VAL A 613 16.92 -15.99 -25.04
CA VAL A 613 15.80 -16.28 -24.14
C VAL A 613 14.55 -16.56 -24.95
N THR A 614 14.01 -17.77 -24.84
CA THR A 614 12.78 -18.19 -25.53
C THR A 614 11.64 -18.30 -24.52
N ILE A 615 10.55 -17.57 -24.77
CA ILE A 615 9.28 -17.70 -24.03
C ILE A 615 8.35 -18.57 -24.83
N LEU A 616 7.92 -19.69 -24.26
CA LEU A 616 7.10 -20.69 -24.95
C LEU A 616 5.74 -20.85 -24.28
N ASN A 617 4.66 -20.66 -25.03
CA ASN A 617 3.33 -21.11 -24.64
C ASN A 617 2.88 -22.27 -25.53
N VAL A 618 2.41 -23.36 -24.91
CA VAL A 618 1.89 -24.52 -25.64
C VAL A 618 0.41 -24.69 -25.33
N ILE A 619 -0.41 -24.63 -26.36
CA ILE A 619 -1.86 -24.82 -26.28
C ILE A 619 -2.17 -26.31 -26.47
N ALA A 620 -2.84 -26.94 -25.50
CA ALA A 620 -3.28 -28.31 -25.62
C ALA A 620 -4.41 -28.44 -26.67
N ARG A 621 -4.28 -29.41 -27.57
CA ARG A 621 -5.32 -29.75 -28.55
C ARG A 621 -6.39 -30.59 -27.87
N ASP A 622 -7.59 -30.07 -27.72
CA ASP A 622 -8.71 -30.80 -27.11
C ASP A 622 -9.22 -31.89 -28.07
N LYS A 623 -9.19 -33.14 -27.65
CA LYS A 623 -9.59 -34.32 -28.46
C LYS A 623 -11.11 -34.54 -28.52
N ASN A 624 -11.92 -33.81 -27.72
CA ASN A 624 -13.32 -34.15 -27.47
C ASN A 624 -14.37 -33.25 -28.15
N TYR A 625 -14.02 -32.35 -29.06
CA TYR A 625 -14.97 -31.42 -29.68
C TYR A 625 -15.46 -31.89 -31.07
N TRP A 626 -16.71 -32.32 -31.15
CA TRP A 626 -17.45 -32.54 -32.39
C TRP A 626 -18.09 -31.23 -32.86
N GLY A 627 -17.45 -30.55 -33.83
CA GLY A 627 -18.03 -29.39 -34.50
C GLY A 627 -16.98 -28.41 -35.05
N ASN A 628 -16.64 -28.50 -36.31
CA ASN A 628 -15.59 -27.71 -36.98
C ASN A 628 -15.73 -26.17 -36.89
N PHE A 629 -16.93 -25.62 -36.71
CA PHE A 629 -17.14 -24.17 -36.75
C PHE A 629 -16.92 -23.51 -35.37
N ILE A 630 -17.34 -24.14 -34.28
CA ILE A 630 -17.13 -23.67 -32.89
C ILE A 630 -15.67 -23.88 -32.49
N TYR A 631 -15.07 -24.98 -32.94
CA TYR A 631 -13.66 -25.32 -32.72
C TYR A 631 -12.70 -24.25 -33.25
N ASN A 632 -12.86 -23.79 -34.48
CA ASN A 632 -12.01 -22.77 -35.08
C ASN A 632 -12.11 -21.42 -34.35
N LYS A 633 -13.31 -21.04 -33.86
CA LYS A 633 -13.50 -19.78 -33.13
C LYS A 633 -12.90 -19.83 -31.72
N ALA A 634 -13.05 -20.93 -31.00
CA ALA A 634 -12.45 -21.14 -29.68
C ALA A 634 -10.92 -21.23 -29.76
N HIS A 635 -10.39 -21.91 -30.77
CA HIS A 635 -8.93 -22.02 -30.99
C HIS A 635 -8.29 -20.68 -31.33
N ASN A 636 -8.95 -19.86 -32.14
CA ASN A 636 -8.50 -18.51 -32.45
C ASN A 636 -8.45 -17.62 -31.18
N ILE A 637 -9.44 -17.73 -30.28
CA ILE A 637 -9.44 -16.98 -29.01
C ILE A 637 -8.30 -17.46 -28.11
N GLN A 638 -8.10 -18.77 -27.97
CA GLN A 638 -6.99 -19.31 -27.17
C GLN A 638 -5.63 -18.92 -27.74
N ALA A 639 -5.47 -18.91 -29.08
CA ALA A 639 -4.24 -18.47 -29.71
C ALA A 639 -3.97 -16.97 -29.50
N ILE A 640 -5.01 -16.13 -29.53
CA ILE A 640 -4.90 -14.69 -29.23
C ILE A 640 -4.47 -14.47 -27.76
N ILE A 641 -5.11 -15.18 -26.82
CA ILE A 641 -4.75 -15.10 -25.41
C ILE A 641 -3.33 -15.58 -25.18
N ALA A 642 -2.94 -16.74 -25.73
CA ALA A 642 -1.60 -17.27 -25.62
C ALA A 642 -0.54 -16.32 -26.20
N ARG A 643 -0.83 -15.68 -27.35
CA ARG A 643 0.05 -14.70 -27.94
C ARG A 643 0.21 -13.46 -27.05
N SER A 644 -0.90 -12.94 -26.50
CA SER A 644 -0.86 -11.80 -25.57
C SER A 644 -0.03 -12.09 -24.33
N LEU A 645 -0.12 -13.30 -23.75
CA LEU A 645 0.67 -13.73 -22.59
C LEU A 645 2.17 -13.83 -22.92
N VAL A 646 2.50 -14.35 -24.09
CA VAL A 646 3.88 -14.43 -24.56
C VAL A 646 4.44 -13.03 -24.85
N ASP A 647 3.68 -12.19 -25.54
CA ASP A 647 4.10 -10.82 -25.89
C ASP A 647 4.31 -9.96 -24.63
N GLU A 648 3.50 -10.14 -23.58
CA GLU A 648 3.69 -9.47 -22.28
C GLU A 648 5.05 -9.84 -21.67
N LEU A 649 5.44 -11.11 -21.67
CA LEU A 649 6.72 -11.55 -21.13
C LEU A 649 7.90 -11.15 -22.03
N VAL A 650 7.73 -11.15 -23.34
CA VAL A 650 8.75 -10.64 -24.29
C VAL A 650 9.00 -9.14 -24.07
N ASP A 651 7.92 -8.36 -23.85
CA ASP A 651 8.04 -6.93 -23.53
C ASP A 651 8.72 -6.70 -22.16
N LEU A 652 8.50 -7.58 -21.19
CA LEU A 652 9.24 -7.58 -19.94
C LEU A 652 10.76 -7.77 -20.19
N GLY A 653 11.16 -8.59 -21.14
CA GLY A 653 12.57 -8.77 -21.54
C GLY A 653 13.21 -7.47 -22.04
N LYS A 654 12.47 -6.64 -22.77
CA LYS A 654 12.96 -5.32 -23.23
C LYS A 654 13.34 -4.41 -22.06
N PHE A 655 12.58 -4.49 -20.95
CA PHE A 655 12.91 -3.74 -19.73
C PHE A 655 14.28 -4.14 -19.15
N TYR A 656 14.63 -5.42 -19.20
CA TYR A 656 15.93 -5.92 -18.76
C TYR A 656 17.02 -5.77 -19.83
N LYS A 657 16.71 -5.15 -20.98
CA LYS A 657 17.59 -5.03 -22.16
C LYS A 657 18.04 -6.38 -22.72
N ILE A 658 17.22 -7.41 -22.55
CA ILE A 658 17.41 -8.75 -23.07
C ILE A 658 16.49 -8.96 -24.27
N LYS A 659 17.04 -9.48 -25.37
CA LYS A 659 16.26 -9.86 -26.55
C LYS A 659 15.62 -11.23 -26.32
N ALA A 660 14.31 -11.26 -26.11
CA ALA A 660 13.55 -12.49 -25.95
C ALA A 660 12.77 -12.80 -27.23
N GLU A 661 12.65 -14.08 -27.55
CA GLU A 661 11.80 -14.60 -28.63
C GLU A 661 10.56 -15.26 -28.06
N GLY A 662 9.38 -14.88 -28.57
CA GLY A 662 8.11 -15.44 -28.13
C GLY A 662 7.57 -16.48 -29.12
N LYS A 663 7.25 -17.70 -28.63
CA LYS A 663 6.72 -18.80 -29.42
C LYS A 663 5.40 -19.30 -28.86
N VAL A 664 4.41 -19.50 -29.72
CA VAL A 664 3.15 -20.15 -29.38
C VAL A 664 3.02 -21.39 -30.25
N LYS A 665 2.87 -22.56 -29.63
CA LYS A 665 2.74 -23.85 -30.32
C LYS A 665 1.44 -24.53 -29.92
N ILE A 666 0.92 -25.39 -30.78
CA ILE A 666 -0.27 -26.21 -30.54
C ILE A 666 0.14 -27.66 -30.59
N ALA A 667 -0.05 -28.40 -29.51
CA ALA A 667 0.34 -29.79 -29.42
C ALA A 667 -0.72 -30.65 -28.73
N ASN A 668 -0.66 -31.95 -28.98
CA ASN A 668 -1.55 -32.92 -28.28
C ASN A 668 -1.06 -33.17 -26.84
N ASP A 669 0.22 -32.99 -26.60
CA ASP A 669 0.90 -33.17 -25.32
C ASP A 669 1.82 -31.98 -25.07
N VAL A 670 1.48 -31.21 -24.04
CA VAL A 670 2.17 -29.96 -23.71
C VAL A 670 3.62 -30.22 -23.26
N ASP A 671 3.80 -31.27 -22.45
CA ASP A 671 5.09 -31.59 -21.84
C ASP A 671 6.07 -32.09 -22.90
N ALA A 672 5.60 -32.97 -23.78
CA ALA A 672 6.38 -33.49 -24.90
C ALA A 672 6.84 -32.37 -25.86
N GLU A 673 5.99 -31.33 -26.10
CA GLU A 673 6.36 -30.23 -26.97
C GLU A 673 7.36 -29.28 -26.29
N ILE A 674 7.29 -29.08 -24.97
CA ILE A 674 8.29 -28.34 -24.20
C ILE A 674 9.65 -29.04 -24.27
N LEU A 675 9.67 -30.36 -23.99
CA LEU A 675 10.88 -31.19 -24.05
C LEU A 675 11.47 -31.21 -25.45
N LYS A 676 10.63 -31.37 -26.47
CA LYS A 676 11.10 -31.33 -27.88
C LYS A 676 11.73 -29.97 -28.21
N THR A 677 11.06 -28.87 -27.78
CA THR A 677 11.58 -27.51 -28.02
C THR A 677 12.93 -27.31 -27.33
N SER A 678 13.09 -27.80 -26.08
CA SER A 678 14.36 -27.70 -25.35
C SER A 678 15.49 -28.44 -26.03
N THR A 679 15.21 -29.57 -26.69
CA THR A 679 16.20 -30.37 -27.41
C THR A 679 16.52 -29.76 -28.77
N ASP A 680 15.48 -29.37 -29.54
CA ASP A 680 15.63 -28.79 -30.89
C ASP A 680 16.45 -27.48 -30.88
N GLU A 681 16.23 -26.64 -29.84
CA GLU A 681 16.89 -25.35 -29.67
C GLU A 681 18.21 -25.45 -28.87
N LYS A 682 18.60 -26.65 -28.45
CA LYS A 682 19.80 -26.90 -27.63
C LYS A 682 19.87 -25.96 -26.43
N VAL A 683 18.81 -25.96 -25.64
CA VAL A 683 18.67 -25.08 -24.48
C VAL A 683 19.64 -25.51 -23.37
N ASP A 684 20.36 -24.52 -22.80
CA ASP A 684 21.28 -24.77 -21.68
C ASP A 684 20.56 -24.87 -20.35
N LEU A 685 19.45 -24.10 -20.18
CA LEU A 685 18.69 -24.06 -18.95
C LEU A 685 17.18 -23.90 -19.19
N LEU A 686 16.39 -24.82 -18.64
CA LEU A 686 14.96 -24.73 -18.60
C LEU A 686 14.50 -24.16 -17.25
N ILE A 687 13.72 -23.08 -17.24
CA ILE A 687 13.21 -22.46 -16.00
C ILE A 687 11.70 -22.62 -15.93
N LEU A 688 11.21 -23.32 -14.90
CA LEU A 688 9.81 -23.59 -14.66
C LEU A 688 9.29 -22.78 -13.46
N GLY A 689 8.22 -22.02 -13.66
CA GLY A 689 7.45 -21.44 -12.58
C GLY A 689 6.39 -22.43 -12.09
N THR A 690 6.34 -22.71 -10.81
CA THR A 690 5.36 -23.61 -10.23
C THR A 690 4.73 -23.05 -8.96
N GLU A 691 3.51 -23.47 -8.65
CA GLU A 691 2.83 -23.18 -7.39
C GLU A 691 2.73 -24.47 -6.57
N ILE A 692 3.24 -24.42 -5.35
CA ILE A 692 3.18 -25.54 -4.42
C ILE A 692 1.82 -25.50 -3.73
N LYS A 693 1.05 -26.59 -3.84
CA LYS A 693 -0.22 -26.72 -3.14
C LYS A 693 0.02 -27.15 -1.69
N PRO A 694 -0.39 -26.34 -0.69
CA PRO A 694 -0.03 -26.57 0.72
C PRO A 694 -0.71 -27.76 1.39
N ALA A 695 -1.60 -28.48 0.71
CA ALA A 695 -2.46 -29.53 1.30
C ALA A 695 -2.03 -30.97 1.05
N SER A 696 -0.89 -31.23 0.41
CA SER A 696 -0.43 -32.61 0.16
C SER A 696 0.60 -33.05 1.20
N GLU A 697 0.53 -34.30 1.65
CA GLU A 697 1.55 -34.88 2.55
C GLU A 697 2.94 -34.99 1.91
N ARG A 698 3.02 -34.90 0.56
CA ARG A 698 4.24 -34.89 -0.26
C ARG A 698 4.24 -33.70 -1.21
N LEU A 699 5.42 -33.24 -1.60
CA LEU A 699 5.61 -32.22 -2.62
C LEU A 699 5.07 -32.73 -3.96
N PHE A 700 3.99 -32.12 -4.42
CA PHE A 700 3.39 -32.42 -5.72
C PHE A 700 3.49 -31.19 -6.61
N LEU A 701 4.32 -31.28 -7.65
CA LEU A 701 4.54 -30.21 -8.62
C LEU A 701 3.59 -30.30 -9.82
N GLY A 702 2.82 -31.36 -9.91
CA GLY A 702 1.97 -31.68 -11.04
C GLY A 702 2.65 -32.60 -12.06
N PRO A 703 1.83 -33.43 -12.77
CA PRO A 703 2.36 -34.49 -13.64
C PRO A 703 3.24 -33.95 -14.78
N SER A 704 2.92 -32.76 -15.30
CA SER A 704 3.70 -32.12 -16.37
C SER A 704 5.08 -31.70 -15.92
N VAL A 705 5.21 -31.08 -14.74
CA VAL A 705 6.51 -30.66 -14.19
C VAL A 705 7.35 -31.89 -13.85
N GLU A 706 6.75 -32.91 -13.26
CA GLU A 706 7.42 -34.16 -12.92
C GLU A 706 7.98 -34.86 -14.15
N ARG A 707 7.17 -34.97 -15.21
CA ARG A 707 7.61 -35.55 -16.48
C ARG A 707 8.77 -34.75 -17.11
N ILE A 708 8.68 -33.42 -17.11
CA ILE A 708 9.76 -32.57 -17.62
C ILE A 708 11.05 -32.80 -16.83
N LEU A 709 10.99 -32.91 -15.51
CA LEU A 709 12.17 -33.20 -14.68
C LEU A 709 12.79 -34.56 -15.01
N HIS A 710 11.97 -35.56 -15.30
CA HIS A 710 12.47 -36.90 -15.67
C HIS A 710 13.10 -36.97 -17.05
N GLU A 711 12.50 -36.30 -18.04
CA GLU A 711 12.83 -36.48 -19.46
C GLU A 711 13.76 -35.35 -20.03
N ALA A 712 13.92 -34.21 -19.32
CA ALA A 712 14.74 -33.10 -19.78
C ALA A 712 16.20 -33.52 -19.98
N THR A 713 16.81 -33.05 -21.07
CA THR A 713 18.20 -33.28 -21.41
C THR A 713 19.14 -32.19 -20.87
N CYS A 714 18.60 -31.04 -20.47
CA CYS A 714 19.31 -29.93 -19.85
C CYS A 714 18.96 -29.80 -18.37
N PRO A 715 19.73 -29.03 -17.59
CA PRO A 715 19.35 -28.63 -16.22
C PRO A 715 18.01 -27.92 -16.19
N VAL A 716 17.24 -28.18 -15.14
CA VAL A 716 15.95 -27.56 -14.91
C VAL A 716 15.99 -26.78 -13.60
N VAL A 717 15.57 -25.53 -13.62
CA VAL A 717 15.37 -24.70 -12.42
C VAL A 717 13.89 -24.53 -12.19
N ILE A 718 13.45 -24.88 -10.99
CA ILE A 718 12.08 -24.65 -10.53
C ILE A 718 12.09 -23.44 -9.61
N ILE A 719 11.27 -22.45 -9.90
CA ILE A 719 11.06 -21.31 -9.04
C ILE A 719 9.67 -21.34 -8.44
N ASN A 720 9.62 -21.25 -7.12
CA ASN A 720 8.39 -21.04 -6.35
C ASN A 720 8.51 -19.72 -5.61
N ALA A 721 7.65 -18.78 -5.91
CA ALA A 721 7.55 -17.54 -5.17
C ALA A 721 6.28 -17.56 -4.31
N HIS A 722 6.46 -17.54 -3.01
CA HIS A 722 5.34 -17.40 -2.09
C HIS A 722 4.82 -15.97 -2.18
N ASN A 723 3.58 -15.78 -2.62
CA ASN A 723 2.89 -14.52 -2.38
C ASN A 723 2.68 -14.40 -0.86
N ILE A 724 3.39 -13.48 -0.22
CA ILE A 724 3.16 -13.08 1.19
C ILE A 724 1.89 -12.20 1.27
N SER A 725 0.89 -12.51 0.48
CA SER A 725 -0.45 -11.92 0.52
C SER A 725 -1.48 -13.03 0.69
N ALA A 726 -1.53 -13.59 1.89
CA ALA A 726 -2.67 -14.32 2.41
C ALA A 726 -2.80 -14.02 3.92
#